data_48fffdd689636aec4dcaae7eeaff3a39
#
_entry.id   48fffdd689636aec4dcaae7eeaff3a39
#
_cell.length_a   1.000
_cell.length_b   1.000
_cell.length_c   1.000
_cell.angle_alpha   90.00
_cell.angle_beta   90.00
_cell.angle_gamma   90.00
#
_symmetry.space_group_name_H-M   'P 1'
#
loop_
_entity.id
_entity.type
_entity.pdbx_description
1 polymer ?
#
loop_
_entity_poly.entity_id
_entity_poly.type
_entity_poly.pdbx_seq_one_letter_code
_entity_poly.pdbx_strand_id
1 'polypeptide(L)'
;MGEERVKVPESKEQSQQFLKYLLRDVRAMGRMLEEGWFEIDNIRIGAEQELCLIDKNAKPAPIAMELLDVLQDDSYTTELAKFNLETNLEPLLFEGKCLSQMESNIQSKLEIIREKIKQFDGDIALSGVLPTIRKSDLDIENLTPLPRYRAICDAINKLRGEEYDLRIQGTDELLMRFDTPLLEACNTGFQVHLQVNPDDFVQKYNLAQAITGPVLASAVNSPLLFGKRLWKETRIALFHQSVDTRQVGDHLRESSPRVTFGNQWLDKSILEIYQEDIARYRVILSSEIDEDVESKMERGEVPDLMALQVHNGTVYRWNRPCYGISNGKPHLRIENRVFPSGPTVTDEIANAAFWLGLLNGMDEEYKEITKTLDFDDAKMNFFAASKLGLDTKFKWVNDTRYSAVDLICKELLPLAREGLRKTGVDEGDISSYLDVIQERTEVEQTGSYWTVQSYNALSKSVTREQALTAVVNAMIKNQKKGEPAHKWGLAKLNDMEMWQPSSLLVEEFMTTDLFTVQRDDIIELVANLINWRRIRYVPVEDDNKHLVGLVSMRMVFREYNNIIHEQGEASTSVDDVMIRNPITIHPEASILEAVDIMDTQKIGCLPVVKNNRLVGIITEQNYMTITKRLLKRLHNGADK
;
A
#
# COMPACT_ATOMS: atom_id res chain seq x y z
N MET A 1 -8.51 -7.10 -14.39
CA MET A 1 -7.83 -8.36 -13.99
C MET A 1 -6.68 -8.64 -14.93
N GLY A 2 -5.52 -9.03 -14.44
CA GLY A 2 -4.40 -9.46 -15.29
C GLY A 2 -4.54 -10.94 -15.65
N GLU A 3 -3.99 -11.33 -16.80
CA GLU A 3 -3.96 -12.70 -17.29
C GLU A 3 -3.40 -13.69 -16.26
N GLU A 4 -4.13 -14.75 -15.93
CA GLU A 4 -3.73 -15.74 -14.91
C GLU A 4 -2.66 -16.72 -15.43
N ARG A 5 -2.61 -16.96 -16.76
CA ARG A 5 -1.70 -17.92 -17.40
C ARG A 5 -0.38 -17.26 -17.82
N VAL A 6 0.26 -16.56 -16.90
CA VAL A 6 1.55 -15.92 -17.15
C VAL A 6 2.68 -16.70 -16.48
N LYS A 7 3.86 -16.66 -17.11
CA LYS A 7 5.09 -17.29 -16.60
C LYS A 7 6.31 -16.41 -16.87
N VAL A 8 7.35 -16.58 -16.07
CA VAL A 8 8.65 -15.95 -16.35
C VAL A 8 9.23 -16.63 -17.59
N PRO A 9 9.70 -15.86 -18.60
CA PRO A 9 10.38 -16.47 -19.74
C PRO A 9 11.60 -17.28 -19.30
N GLU A 10 11.65 -18.54 -19.71
CA GLU A 10 12.73 -19.48 -19.35
C GLU A 10 13.98 -19.29 -20.20
N SER A 11 13.81 -18.71 -21.40
CA SER A 11 14.90 -18.50 -22.35
C SER A 11 14.84 -17.12 -23.02
N LYS A 12 15.97 -16.74 -23.65
CA LYS A 12 16.05 -15.51 -24.46
C LYS A 12 15.15 -15.60 -25.69
N GLU A 13 15.01 -16.78 -26.26
CA GLU A 13 14.17 -17.06 -27.42
C GLU A 13 12.69 -16.83 -27.11
N GLN A 14 12.23 -17.29 -25.95
CA GLN A 14 10.85 -17.03 -25.47
C GLN A 14 10.60 -15.54 -25.29
N SER A 15 11.55 -14.83 -24.65
CA SER A 15 11.44 -13.37 -24.48
C SER A 15 11.41 -12.64 -25.83
N GLN A 16 12.21 -13.07 -26.81
CA GLN A 16 12.23 -12.51 -28.17
C GLN A 16 10.93 -12.80 -28.90
N GLN A 17 10.39 -14.00 -28.77
CA GLN A 17 9.13 -14.38 -29.40
C GLN A 17 7.96 -13.56 -28.81
N PHE A 18 7.90 -13.41 -27.49
CA PHE A 18 6.89 -12.59 -26.85
C PHE A 18 7.00 -11.11 -27.27
N LEU A 19 8.20 -10.57 -27.39
CA LEU A 19 8.43 -9.22 -27.91
C LEU A 19 7.91 -9.05 -29.34
N LYS A 20 8.03 -10.07 -30.22
CA LYS A 20 7.44 -10.02 -31.57
C LYS A 20 5.92 -9.92 -31.51
N TYR A 21 5.27 -10.70 -30.64
CA TYR A 21 3.82 -10.60 -30.42
C TYR A 21 3.42 -9.22 -29.90
N LEU A 22 4.16 -8.69 -28.93
CA LEU A 22 3.91 -7.36 -28.37
C LEU A 22 4.00 -6.25 -29.43
N LEU A 23 5.03 -6.28 -30.29
CA LEU A 23 5.17 -5.32 -31.38
C LEU A 23 4.10 -5.49 -32.48
N ARG A 24 3.60 -6.71 -32.69
CA ARG A 24 2.48 -6.99 -33.59
C ARG A 24 1.19 -6.39 -33.00
N ASP A 25 0.92 -6.60 -31.72
CA ASP A 25 -0.27 -6.09 -31.02
C ASP A 25 -0.31 -4.55 -31.04
N VAL A 26 0.83 -3.87 -30.84
CA VAL A 26 0.92 -2.41 -30.95
C VAL A 26 0.60 -1.92 -32.37
N ARG A 27 1.06 -2.63 -33.42
CA ARG A 27 0.71 -2.29 -34.80
C ARG A 27 -0.79 -2.49 -35.08
N ALA A 28 -1.35 -3.60 -34.57
CA ALA A 28 -2.78 -3.88 -34.68
C ALA A 28 -3.62 -2.81 -33.99
N MET A 29 -3.25 -2.40 -32.77
CA MET A 29 -3.88 -1.28 -32.07
C MET A 29 -3.83 0.01 -32.89
N GLY A 30 -2.69 0.33 -33.50
CA GLY A 30 -2.56 1.50 -34.38
C GLY A 30 -3.52 1.46 -35.56
N ARG A 31 -3.60 0.32 -36.25
CA ARG A 31 -4.52 0.11 -37.35
C ARG A 31 -6.00 0.22 -36.91
N MET A 32 -6.34 -0.36 -35.76
CA MET A 32 -7.70 -0.26 -35.21
C MET A 32 -8.09 1.18 -34.88
N LEU A 33 -7.14 2.01 -34.42
CA LEU A 33 -7.36 3.46 -34.19
C LEU A 33 -7.60 4.20 -35.50
N GLU A 34 -6.77 3.94 -36.52
CA GLU A 34 -6.89 4.58 -37.84
C GLU A 34 -8.18 4.17 -38.58
N GLU A 35 -8.62 2.93 -38.46
CA GLU A 35 -9.81 2.39 -39.11
C GLU A 35 -11.12 2.62 -38.30
N GLY A 36 -11.07 3.19 -37.09
CA GLY A 36 -12.23 3.53 -36.28
C GLY A 36 -13.00 2.33 -35.72
N TRP A 37 -12.29 1.32 -35.22
CA TRP A 37 -12.91 0.08 -34.70
C TRP A 37 -13.57 0.24 -33.34
N PHE A 38 -13.16 1.25 -32.58
CA PHE A 38 -13.53 1.40 -31.17
C PHE A 38 -14.97 1.89 -30.95
N GLU A 39 -15.58 1.41 -29.88
CA GLU A 39 -16.90 1.89 -29.44
C GLU A 39 -16.81 3.35 -28.94
N ILE A 40 -17.68 4.21 -29.45
CA ILE A 40 -17.73 5.65 -29.13
C ILE A 40 -19.06 6.09 -28.52
N ASP A 41 -20.13 5.29 -28.67
CA ASP A 41 -21.51 5.71 -28.35
C ASP A 41 -21.90 5.50 -26.88
N ASN A 42 -21.27 4.52 -26.20
CA ASN A 42 -21.64 4.13 -24.84
C ASN A 42 -20.47 4.34 -23.90
N ILE A 43 -20.40 5.51 -23.29
CA ILE A 43 -19.37 5.77 -22.28
C ILE A 43 -19.78 5.10 -20.97
N ARG A 44 -18.90 4.26 -20.45
CA ARG A 44 -19.11 3.52 -19.19
C ARG A 44 -18.07 3.90 -18.14
N ILE A 45 -18.50 3.76 -16.89
CA ILE A 45 -17.64 3.83 -15.72
C ILE A 45 -17.63 2.49 -15.01
N GLY A 46 -16.56 2.18 -14.30
CA GLY A 46 -16.42 0.97 -13.50
C GLY A 46 -15.53 1.23 -12.30
N ALA A 47 -15.47 0.28 -11.38
CA ALA A 47 -14.55 0.34 -10.26
C ALA A 47 -14.10 -1.06 -9.83
N GLU A 48 -12.91 -1.10 -9.23
CA GLU A 48 -12.34 -2.25 -8.52
C GLU A 48 -12.11 -1.82 -7.07
N GLN A 49 -12.60 -2.64 -6.12
CA GLN A 49 -12.48 -2.38 -4.70
C GLN A 49 -11.56 -3.40 -4.06
N GLU A 50 -10.41 -2.95 -3.59
CA GLU A 50 -9.52 -3.75 -2.76
C GLU A 50 -9.82 -3.52 -1.27
N LEU A 51 -9.64 -4.55 -0.45
CA LEU A 51 -9.92 -4.51 0.98
C LEU A 51 -9.01 -5.43 1.78
N CYS A 52 -8.88 -5.13 3.09
CA CYS A 52 -8.13 -5.97 4.02
C CYS A 52 -9.07 -6.92 4.76
N LEU A 53 -8.72 -8.21 4.79
CA LEU A 53 -9.33 -9.21 5.67
C LEU A 53 -8.64 -9.16 7.03
N ILE A 54 -9.43 -9.12 8.11
CA ILE A 54 -8.90 -8.99 9.45
C ILE A 54 -9.51 -10.01 10.41
N ASP A 55 -8.75 -10.37 11.44
CA ASP A 55 -9.19 -11.21 12.55
C ASP A 55 -9.93 -10.39 13.62
N LYS A 56 -10.43 -11.06 14.65
CA LYS A 56 -11.10 -10.46 15.82
C LYS A 56 -10.24 -9.45 16.60
N ASN A 57 -8.93 -9.44 16.39
CA ASN A 57 -8.01 -8.48 17.00
C ASN A 57 -7.67 -7.31 16.05
N ALA A 58 -8.39 -7.20 14.94
CA ALA A 58 -8.17 -6.22 13.86
C ALA A 58 -6.77 -6.34 13.20
N LYS A 59 -6.18 -7.54 13.18
CA LYS A 59 -4.92 -7.87 12.51
C LYS A 59 -5.19 -8.54 11.16
N PRO A 60 -4.25 -8.50 10.19
CA PRO A 60 -4.43 -9.21 8.92
C PRO A 60 -4.77 -10.68 9.13
N ALA A 61 -5.80 -11.16 8.43
CA ALA A 61 -6.27 -12.55 8.46
C ALA A 61 -6.01 -13.21 7.10
N PRO A 62 -5.08 -14.17 6.98
CA PRO A 62 -4.69 -14.78 5.70
C PRO A 62 -5.68 -15.87 5.24
N ILE A 63 -6.94 -15.52 5.06
CA ILE A 63 -8.09 -16.42 4.79
C ILE A 63 -8.77 -16.16 3.43
N ALA A 64 -8.12 -15.44 2.50
CA ALA A 64 -8.74 -15.07 1.22
C ALA A 64 -9.15 -16.31 0.41
N MET A 65 -8.35 -17.38 0.41
CA MET A 65 -8.63 -18.58 -0.37
C MET A 65 -9.89 -19.29 0.16
N GLU A 66 -9.95 -19.51 1.47
CA GLU A 66 -11.08 -20.13 2.14
C GLU A 66 -12.35 -19.28 2.01
N LEU A 67 -12.21 -17.97 2.03
CA LEU A 67 -13.33 -17.05 1.85
C LEU A 67 -13.87 -17.09 0.42
N LEU A 68 -13.01 -17.12 -0.60
CA LEU A 68 -13.40 -17.25 -2.00
C LEU A 68 -14.12 -18.57 -2.27
N ASP A 69 -13.67 -19.67 -1.66
CA ASP A 69 -14.34 -20.98 -1.74
C ASP A 69 -15.78 -20.95 -1.20
N VAL A 70 -16.08 -20.02 -0.28
CA VAL A 70 -17.44 -19.85 0.28
C VAL A 70 -18.25 -18.83 -0.52
N LEU A 71 -17.61 -17.82 -1.11
CA LEU A 71 -18.28 -16.78 -1.90
C LEU A 71 -18.80 -17.34 -3.23
N GLN A 72 -18.02 -18.17 -3.92
CA GLN A 72 -18.38 -18.83 -5.20
C GLN A 72 -18.92 -17.85 -6.26
N ASP A 73 -18.32 -16.67 -6.38
CA ASP A 73 -18.70 -15.60 -7.29
C ASP A 73 -17.42 -15.00 -7.90
N ASP A 74 -17.28 -15.10 -9.22
CA ASP A 74 -16.11 -14.67 -10.00
C ASP A 74 -15.85 -13.16 -9.95
N SER A 75 -16.78 -12.38 -9.42
CA SER A 75 -16.57 -10.94 -9.19
C SER A 75 -15.66 -10.64 -7.98
N TYR A 76 -15.36 -11.63 -7.15
CA TYR A 76 -14.37 -11.56 -6.09
C TYR A 76 -13.10 -12.26 -6.53
N THR A 77 -11.96 -11.60 -6.38
CA THR A 77 -10.66 -12.14 -6.83
C THR A 77 -9.60 -12.03 -5.75
N THR A 78 -8.55 -12.81 -5.94
CA THR A 78 -7.39 -12.78 -5.05
C THR A 78 -6.54 -11.54 -5.30
N GLU A 79 -5.86 -11.10 -4.24
CA GLU A 79 -4.74 -10.18 -4.29
C GLU A 79 -3.41 -10.89 -3.95
N LEU A 80 -2.29 -10.12 -3.98
CA LEU A 80 -0.95 -10.65 -3.77
C LEU A 80 -0.81 -11.40 -2.43
N ALA A 81 -1.45 -10.92 -1.37
CA ALA A 81 -1.47 -11.60 -0.08
C ALA A 81 -2.83 -12.20 0.26
N LYS A 82 -2.81 -13.32 1.00
CA LYS A 82 -4.01 -14.02 1.49
C LYS A 82 -4.87 -13.21 2.47
N PHE A 83 -4.41 -12.06 2.93
CA PHE A 83 -5.18 -11.15 3.79
C PHE A 83 -5.79 -9.96 3.03
N ASN A 84 -5.68 -9.96 1.69
CA ASN A 84 -6.34 -8.98 0.83
C ASN A 84 -7.33 -9.69 -0.10
N LEU A 85 -8.37 -8.96 -0.49
CA LEU A 85 -9.36 -9.39 -1.45
C LEU A 85 -9.72 -8.21 -2.36
N GLU A 86 -10.02 -8.49 -3.62
CA GLU A 86 -10.54 -7.52 -4.57
C GLU A 86 -11.96 -7.90 -5.00
N THR A 87 -12.82 -6.92 -5.24
CA THR A 87 -14.10 -7.12 -5.90
C THR A 87 -14.25 -6.18 -7.08
N ASN A 88 -14.69 -6.74 -8.19
CA ASN A 88 -14.90 -6.06 -9.46
C ASN A 88 -16.37 -5.72 -9.66
N LEU A 89 -16.65 -4.49 -10.14
CA LEU A 89 -18.00 -4.05 -10.44
C LEU A 89 -18.30 -4.20 -11.93
N GLU A 90 -19.57 -4.56 -12.23
CA GLU A 90 -20.08 -4.48 -13.58
C GLU A 90 -20.09 -3.02 -14.06
N PRO A 91 -19.63 -2.74 -15.29
CA PRO A 91 -19.62 -1.39 -15.83
C PRO A 91 -21.03 -0.78 -15.93
N LEU A 92 -21.16 0.49 -15.57
CA LEU A 92 -22.40 1.27 -15.64
C LEU A 92 -22.29 2.32 -16.74
N LEU A 93 -23.40 2.66 -17.42
CA LEU A 93 -23.46 3.83 -18.29
C LEU A 93 -23.22 5.09 -17.45
N PHE A 94 -22.42 6.01 -17.98
CA PHE A 94 -22.05 7.22 -17.25
C PHE A 94 -23.14 8.30 -17.39
N GLU A 95 -24.31 8.02 -16.83
CA GLU A 95 -25.49 8.92 -16.82
C GLU A 95 -26.44 8.57 -15.67
N GLY A 96 -27.42 9.44 -15.42
CA GLY A 96 -28.49 9.23 -14.44
C GLY A 96 -27.92 8.99 -13.02
N LYS A 97 -28.35 7.93 -12.37
CA LYS A 97 -27.97 7.54 -10.99
C LYS A 97 -26.76 6.60 -10.94
N CYS A 98 -25.83 6.71 -11.87
CA CYS A 98 -24.72 5.78 -11.97
C CYS A 98 -23.82 5.78 -10.72
N LEU A 99 -23.65 6.91 -10.04
CA LEU A 99 -22.81 7.02 -8.85
C LEU A 99 -23.47 6.36 -7.64
N SER A 100 -24.73 6.65 -7.35
CA SER A 100 -25.47 6.00 -6.25
C SER A 100 -25.69 4.51 -6.53
N GLN A 101 -25.81 4.09 -7.78
CA GLN A 101 -25.87 2.69 -8.15
C GLN A 101 -24.52 1.99 -7.92
N MET A 102 -23.41 2.65 -8.24
CA MET A 102 -22.06 2.16 -7.96
C MET A 102 -21.85 1.97 -6.45
N GLU A 103 -22.24 2.97 -5.63
CA GLU A 103 -22.20 2.86 -4.17
C GLU A 103 -22.99 1.66 -3.65
N SER A 104 -24.23 1.53 -4.09
CA SER A 104 -25.12 0.42 -3.69
C SER A 104 -24.55 -0.94 -4.06
N ASN A 105 -23.94 -1.07 -5.25
CA ASN A 105 -23.33 -2.30 -5.72
C ASN A 105 -22.12 -2.68 -4.84
N ILE A 106 -21.24 -1.72 -4.52
CA ILE A 106 -20.09 -1.97 -3.62
C ILE A 106 -20.59 -2.36 -2.22
N GLN A 107 -21.51 -1.58 -1.64
CA GLN A 107 -22.05 -1.87 -0.32
C GLN A 107 -22.64 -3.27 -0.24
N SER A 108 -23.42 -3.68 -1.24
CA SER A 108 -24.00 -5.03 -1.31
C SER A 108 -22.94 -6.12 -1.34
N LYS A 109 -21.88 -5.93 -2.14
CA LYS A 109 -20.75 -6.87 -2.20
C LYS A 109 -20.00 -6.95 -0.86
N LEU A 110 -19.74 -5.83 -0.22
CA LEU A 110 -19.06 -5.78 1.08
C LEU A 110 -19.92 -6.41 2.19
N GLU A 111 -21.25 -6.27 2.16
CA GLU A 111 -22.15 -6.92 3.09
C GLU A 111 -22.13 -8.44 2.95
N ILE A 112 -22.10 -8.95 1.72
CA ILE A 112 -21.93 -10.40 1.45
C ILE A 112 -20.62 -10.91 2.04
N ILE A 113 -19.51 -10.21 1.80
CA ILE A 113 -18.20 -10.57 2.38
C ILE A 113 -18.29 -10.56 3.91
N ARG A 114 -18.84 -9.49 4.53
CA ARG A 114 -18.99 -9.38 5.99
C ARG A 114 -19.86 -10.48 6.59
N GLU A 115 -20.85 -10.96 5.88
CA GLU A 115 -21.66 -12.10 6.32
C GLU A 115 -20.86 -13.41 6.30
N LYS A 116 -20.18 -13.67 5.18
CA LYS A 116 -19.44 -14.92 4.98
C LYS A 116 -18.19 -15.03 5.85
N ILE A 117 -17.47 -13.93 6.06
CA ILE A 117 -16.22 -13.92 6.83
C ILE A 117 -16.43 -14.21 8.33
N LYS A 118 -17.66 -14.05 8.85
CA LYS A 118 -17.98 -14.34 10.27
C LYS A 118 -17.71 -15.79 10.66
N GLN A 119 -17.83 -16.74 9.73
CA GLN A 119 -17.53 -18.15 10.00
C GLN A 119 -16.04 -18.41 10.29
N PHE A 120 -15.16 -17.42 9.96
CA PHE A 120 -13.73 -17.43 10.23
C PHE A 120 -13.34 -16.49 11.39
N ASP A 121 -14.31 -16.02 12.20
CA ASP A 121 -14.12 -15.02 13.25
C ASP A 121 -13.45 -13.72 12.72
N GLY A 122 -13.70 -13.36 11.46
CA GLY A 122 -13.10 -12.25 10.75
C GLY A 122 -14.07 -11.08 10.49
N ASP A 123 -13.52 -10.00 10.00
CA ASP A 123 -14.21 -8.82 9.47
C ASP A 123 -13.38 -8.23 8.30
N ILE A 124 -13.84 -7.13 7.71
CA ILE A 124 -13.11 -6.41 6.66
C ILE A 124 -12.85 -4.95 7.06
N ALA A 125 -11.77 -4.40 6.52
CA ALA A 125 -11.42 -3.00 6.69
C ALA A 125 -11.10 -2.35 5.33
N LEU A 126 -11.62 -1.14 5.10
CA LEU A 126 -11.30 -0.28 3.97
C LEU A 126 -10.25 0.75 4.43
N SER A 127 -9.01 0.60 3.99
CA SER A 127 -7.91 1.48 4.36
C SER A 127 -6.80 1.34 3.34
N GLY A 128 -6.19 2.41 2.88
CA GLY A 128 -5.10 2.33 1.90
C GLY A 128 -3.87 1.54 2.40
N VAL A 129 -3.61 1.56 3.71
CA VAL A 129 -2.69 0.67 4.44
C VAL A 129 -3.33 0.37 5.78
N LEU A 130 -3.50 -0.91 6.12
CA LEU A 130 -4.08 -1.32 7.39
C LEU A 130 -3.17 -0.88 8.56
N PRO A 131 -3.63 -0.02 9.50
CA PRO A 131 -2.79 0.49 10.57
C PRO A 131 -2.17 -0.57 11.48
N THR A 132 -2.81 -1.73 11.61
CA THR A 132 -2.39 -2.85 12.46
C THR A 132 -1.48 -3.84 11.77
N ILE A 133 -1.15 -3.64 10.47
CA ILE A 133 -0.24 -4.53 9.74
C ILE A 133 1.15 -4.54 10.37
N ARG A 134 1.78 -5.72 10.43
CA ARG A 134 3.10 -5.94 11.04
C ARG A 134 4.07 -6.46 10.00
N LYS A 135 5.37 -6.35 10.31
CA LYS A 135 6.43 -6.91 9.48
C LYS A 135 6.33 -8.43 9.34
N SER A 136 5.89 -9.11 10.41
CA SER A 136 5.67 -10.56 10.43
C SER A 136 4.56 -11.01 9.48
N ASP A 137 3.58 -10.16 9.20
CA ASP A 137 2.49 -10.49 8.28
C ASP A 137 2.96 -10.56 6.81
N LEU A 138 4.16 -10.05 6.52
CA LEU A 138 4.79 -10.07 5.18
C LEU A 138 5.68 -11.30 4.95
N ASP A 139 5.43 -12.38 5.65
CA ASP A 139 6.09 -13.66 5.38
C ASP A 139 5.61 -14.25 4.05
N ILE A 140 6.52 -14.95 3.34
CA ILE A 140 6.21 -15.60 2.05
C ILE A 140 5.07 -16.64 2.17
N GLU A 141 4.83 -17.15 3.37
CA GLU A 141 3.70 -18.05 3.65
C GLU A 141 2.35 -17.37 3.45
N ASN A 142 2.30 -16.03 3.54
CA ASN A 142 1.10 -15.24 3.29
C ASN A 142 0.93 -14.83 1.83
N LEU A 143 1.86 -15.20 0.95
CA LEU A 143 1.68 -15.03 -0.49
C LEU A 143 0.52 -15.90 -0.98
N THR A 144 -0.37 -15.32 -1.78
CA THR A 144 -1.45 -16.05 -2.44
C THR A 144 -0.87 -17.16 -3.32
N PRO A 145 -1.31 -18.43 -3.18
CA PRO A 145 -0.66 -19.61 -3.79
C PRO A 145 -1.00 -19.78 -5.28
N LEU A 146 -1.05 -18.69 -6.04
CA LEU A 146 -1.25 -18.71 -7.48
C LEU A 146 0.08 -18.59 -8.25
N PRO A 147 0.27 -19.34 -9.35
CA PRO A 147 1.50 -19.31 -10.14
C PRO A 147 1.92 -17.91 -10.58
N ARG A 148 0.97 -17.06 -10.93
CA ARG A 148 1.19 -15.67 -11.35
C ARG A 148 1.92 -14.85 -10.30
N TYR A 149 1.48 -14.89 -9.05
CA TYR A 149 2.08 -14.07 -7.97
C TYR A 149 3.50 -14.54 -7.65
N ARG A 150 3.72 -15.86 -7.66
CA ARG A 150 5.07 -16.42 -7.50
C ARG A 150 5.97 -16.00 -8.66
N ALA A 151 5.48 -16.05 -9.90
CA ALA A 151 6.23 -15.63 -11.09
C ALA A 151 6.61 -14.14 -11.03
N ILE A 152 5.71 -13.26 -10.57
CA ILE A 152 6.00 -11.82 -10.38
C ILE A 152 7.09 -11.63 -9.32
N CYS A 153 6.96 -12.28 -8.16
CA CYS A 153 7.95 -12.21 -7.08
C CYS A 153 9.34 -12.67 -7.56
N ASP A 154 9.41 -13.82 -8.23
CA ASP A 154 10.65 -14.37 -8.75
C ASP A 154 11.29 -13.46 -9.84
N ALA A 155 10.46 -12.90 -10.73
CA ALA A 155 10.92 -11.98 -11.77
C ALA A 155 11.51 -10.68 -11.18
N ILE A 156 10.84 -10.09 -10.20
CA ILE A 156 11.30 -8.86 -9.52
C ILE A 156 12.59 -9.15 -8.76
N ASN A 157 12.66 -10.22 -7.97
CA ASN A 157 13.85 -10.60 -7.22
C ASN A 157 15.04 -10.89 -8.13
N LYS A 158 14.83 -11.60 -9.26
CA LYS A 158 15.87 -11.89 -10.25
C LYS A 158 16.44 -10.61 -10.89
N LEU A 159 15.59 -9.63 -11.18
CA LEU A 159 16.03 -8.37 -11.77
C LEU A 159 16.77 -7.49 -10.78
N ARG A 160 16.33 -7.46 -9.53
CA ARG A 160 16.91 -6.66 -8.46
C ARG A 160 18.25 -7.20 -7.99
N GLY A 161 18.39 -8.51 -7.85
CA GLY A 161 19.65 -9.21 -7.53
C GLY A 161 20.05 -9.22 -6.06
N GLU A 162 19.49 -8.37 -5.20
CA GLU A 162 19.83 -8.23 -3.77
C GLU A 162 18.63 -7.75 -2.93
N GLU A 163 18.78 -7.80 -1.59
CA GLU A 163 17.87 -7.14 -0.66
C GLU A 163 17.76 -5.64 -0.97
N TYR A 164 16.60 -5.05 -0.78
CA TYR A 164 16.42 -3.62 -1.02
C TYR A 164 16.12 -2.85 0.25
N ASP A 165 16.60 -1.61 0.27
CA ASP A 165 16.36 -0.68 1.34
C ASP A 165 15.06 0.10 1.06
N LEU A 166 14.04 -0.10 1.90
CA LEU A 166 12.87 0.75 1.95
C LEU A 166 13.18 1.94 2.87
N ARG A 167 13.09 3.15 2.33
CA ARG A 167 13.24 4.37 3.13
C ARG A 167 12.07 5.31 2.87
N ILE A 168 11.26 5.54 3.91
CA ILE A 168 10.17 6.52 3.87
C ILE A 168 10.33 7.45 5.06
N GLN A 169 10.47 8.74 4.78
CA GLN A 169 10.57 9.78 5.79
C GLN A 169 9.29 10.61 5.83
N GLY A 170 8.61 10.58 6.96
CA GLY A 170 7.43 11.39 7.28
C GLY A 170 7.63 12.12 8.61
N THR A 171 6.63 12.09 9.49
CA THR A 171 6.81 12.52 10.89
C THR A 171 7.77 11.59 11.62
N ASP A 172 7.65 10.29 11.38
CA ASP A 172 8.59 9.26 11.81
C ASP A 172 9.41 8.82 10.58
N GLU A 173 10.52 8.10 10.80
CA GLU A 173 11.31 7.50 9.73
C GLU A 173 11.13 5.98 9.74
N LEU A 174 10.90 5.40 8.58
CA LEU A 174 10.95 3.96 8.34
C LEU A 174 12.15 3.68 7.45
N LEU A 175 13.12 2.94 7.98
CA LEU A 175 14.25 2.39 7.25
C LEU A 175 14.30 0.89 7.53
N MET A 176 14.23 0.07 6.49
CA MET A 176 14.28 -1.38 6.64
C MET A 176 14.71 -2.04 5.34
N ARG A 177 15.28 -3.24 5.46
CA ARG A 177 15.60 -4.11 4.34
C ARG A 177 14.55 -5.18 4.17
N PHE A 178 14.23 -5.45 2.92
CA PHE A 178 13.33 -6.51 2.49
C PHE A 178 13.96 -7.36 1.40
N ASP A 179 13.63 -8.64 1.42
CA ASP A 179 14.03 -9.65 0.44
C ASP A 179 12.85 -10.14 -0.41
N THR A 180 11.64 -9.62 -0.14
CA THR A 180 10.41 -10.03 -0.83
C THR A 180 9.59 -8.83 -1.31
N PRO A 181 9.00 -8.89 -2.53
CA PRO A 181 8.05 -7.88 -3.02
C PRO A 181 6.69 -7.91 -2.30
N LEU A 182 6.46 -8.82 -1.36
CA LEU A 182 5.21 -8.92 -0.59
C LEU A 182 4.88 -7.64 0.20
N LEU A 183 5.85 -6.74 0.33
CA LEU A 183 5.63 -5.40 0.89
C LEU A 183 4.56 -4.60 0.12
N GLU A 184 4.39 -4.87 -1.18
CA GLU A 184 3.33 -4.29 -2.00
C GLU A 184 1.94 -4.64 -1.47
N ALA A 185 1.74 -5.85 -0.94
CA ALA A 185 0.47 -6.29 -0.37
C ALA A 185 -0.01 -5.51 0.87
N CYS A 186 0.81 -4.61 1.43
CA CYS A 186 0.33 -3.64 2.41
C CYS A 186 -0.64 -2.63 1.81
N ASN A 187 -0.62 -2.44 0.48
CA ASN A 187 -1.44 -1.46 -0.22
C ASN A 187 -2.79 -2.05 -0.58
N THR A 188 -3.83 -1.26 -0.38
CA THR A 188 -5.17 -1.51 -0.91
C THR A 188 -5.72 -0.22 -1.51
N GLY A 189 -6.30 -0.32 -2.70
CA GLY A 189 -6.78 0.80 -3.49
C GLY A 189 -8.27 0.72 -3.81
N PHE A 190 -8.75 1.80 -4.36
CA PHE A 190 -10.02 1.91 -5.04
C PHE A 190 -9.75 2.41 -6.45
N GLN A 191 -9.94 1.57 -7.46
CA GLN A 191 -9.59 1.89 -8.84
C GLN A 191 -10.85 2.30 -9.59
N VAL A 192 -10.78 3.42 -10.31
CA VAL A 192 -11.92 3.97 -11.07
C VAL A 192 -11.60 3.94 -12.56
N HIS A 193 -12.50 3.37 -13.35
CA HIS A 193 -12.37 3.27 -14.80
C HIS A 193 -13.31 4.23 -15.50
N LEU A 194 -12.78 4.96 -16.48
CA LEU A 194 -13.56 5.76 -17.43
C LEU A 194 -13.31 5.24 -18.85
N GLN A 195 -14.34 4.79 -19.53
CA GLN A 195 -14.29 4.55 -20.98
C GLN A 195 -14.15 5.88 -21.71
N VAL A 196 -13.25 5.95 -22.68
CA VAL A 196 -12.90 7.19 -23.38
C VAL A 196 -12.95 6.96 -24.89
N ASN A 197 -13.53 7.91 -25.60
CA ASN A 197 -13.45 7.95 -27.06
C ASN A 197 -11.97 8.08 -27.49
N PRO A 198 -11.50 7.30 -28.47
CA PRO A 198 -10.12 7.39 -28.96
C PRO A 198 -9.68 8.81 -29.35
N ASP A 199 -10.57 9.61 -29.95
CA ASP A 199 -10.27 10.98 -30.38
C ASP A 199 -10.04 11.93 -29.17
N ASP A 200 -10.68 11.66 -28.03
CA ASP A 200 -10.56 12.45 -26.81
C ASP A 200 -9.46 11.90 -25.86
N PHE A 201 -8.88 10.74 -26.18
CA PHE A 201 -8.01 10.02 -25.25
C PHE A 201 -6.83 10.86 -24.79
N VAL A 202 -6.13 11.54 -25.69
CA VAL A 202 -4.95 12.37 -25.38
C VAL A 202 -5.31 13.48 -24.41
N GLN A 203 -6.40 14.21 -24.68
CA GLN A 203 -6.86 15.30 -23.82
C GLN A 203 -7.27 14.78 -22.44
N LYS A 204 -8.10 13.74 -22.37
CA LYS A 204 -8.59 13.14 -21.12
C LYS A 204 -7.44 12.58 -20.28
N TYR A 205 -6.47 11.92 -20.93
CA TYR A 205 -5.31 11.39 -20.23
C TYR A 205 -4.42 12.49 -19.66
N ASN A 206 -4.14 13.56 -20.42
CA ASN A 206 -3.38 14.69 -19.95
C ASN A 206 -4.10 15.44 -18.80
N LEU A 207 -5.42 15.59 -18.88
CA LEU A 207 -6.20 16.11 -17.76
C LEU A 207 -6.13 15.19 -16.53
N ALA A 208 -6.25 13.85 -16.71
CA ALA A 208 -6.10 12.90 -15.60
C ALA A 208 -4.76 13.06 -14.90
N GLN A 209 -3.66 13.22 -15.65
CA GLN A 209 -2.33 13.47 -15.09
C GLN A 209 -2.28 14.79 -14.30
N ALA A 210 -2.82 15.88 -14.86
CA ALA A 210 -2.78 17.20 -14.24
C ALA A 210 -3.54 17.24 -12.90
N ILE A 211 -4.73 16.61 -12.84
CA ILE A 211 -5.59 16.63 -11.65
C ILE A 211 -5.21 15.56 -10.61
N THR A 212 -4.28 14.65 -10.90
CA THR A 212 -3.88 13.57 -10.00
C THR A 212 -3.48 14.08 -8.62
N GLY A 213 -2.70 15.15 -8.53
CA GLY A 213 -2.32 15.76 -7.24
C GLY A 213 -3.52 16.30 -6.44
N PRO A 214 -4.31 17.22 -7.01
CA PRO A 214 -5.48 17.77 -6.32
C PRO A 214 -6.50 16.72 -5.87
N VAL A 215 -6.84 15.74 -6.71
CA VAL A 215 -7.82 14.70 -6.32
C VAL A 215 -7.27 13.81 -5.20
N LEU A 216 -5.97 13.44 -5.25
CA LEU A 216 -5.34 12.68 -4.18
C LEU A 216 -5.29 13.45 -2.87
N ALA A 217 -5.04 14.76 -2.89
CA ALA A 217 -4.93 15.57 -1.69
C ALA A 217 -6.17 15.46 -0.79
N SER A 218 -7.37 15.40 -1.38
CA SER A 218 -8.63 15.22 -0.66
C SER A 218 -8.95 13.78 -0.28
N ALA A 219 -8.27 12.79 -0.90
CA ALA A 219 -8.61 11.37 -0.80
C ALA A 219 -7.67 10.56 0.12
N VAL A 220 -6.55 11.13 0.60
CA VAL A 220 -5.50 10.41 1.34
C VAL A 220 -6.04 9.59 2.53
N ASN A 221 -5.64 8.30 2.63
CA ASN A 221 -6.13 7.35 3.66
C ASN A 221 -5.11 6.28 4.07
N SER A 222 -3.80 6.57 4.03
CA SER A 222 -2.77 5.60 4.42
C SER A 222 -1.59 6.21 5.20
N PRO A 223 -1.83 6.83 6.39
CA PRO A 223 -0.78 7.59 7.08
C PRO A 223 0.14 6.76 7.97
N LEU A 224 -0.22 5.49 8.25
CA LEU A 224 0.49 4.63 9.19
C LEU A 224 0.97 3.35 8.49
N LEU A 225 2.25 3.01 8.69
CA LEU A 225 2.82 1.70 8.31
C LEU A 225 3.72 1.20 9.44
N PHE A 226 3.50 -0.03 9.92
CA PHE A 226 4.21 -0.64 11.04
C PHE A 226 4.25 0.25 12.29
N GLY A 227 3.16 1.00 12.53
CA GLY A 227 3.01 1.93 13.63
C GLY A 227 3.87 3.21 13.52
N LYS A 228 4.43 3.51 12.36
CA LYS A 228 5.13 4.76 12.05
C LYS A 228 4.21 5.72 11.29
N ARG A 229 4.25 7.03 11.62
CA ARG A 229 3.51 8.09 10.94
C ARG A 229 4.37 8.59 9.78
N LEU A 230 3.97 8.24 8.56
CA LEU A 230 4.75 8.51 7.37
C LEU A 230 4.09 9.59 6.49
N TRP A 231 3.87 9.32 5.20
CA TRP A 231 3.16 10.24 4.33
C TRP A 231 1.66 10.19 4.60
N LYS A 232 0.90 11.22 4.20
CA LYS A 232 -0.58 11.16 4.27
C LYS A 232 -1.15 10.05 3.38
N GLU A 233 -0.46 9.77 2.27
CA GLU A 233 -0.69 8.62 1.41
C GLU A 233 0.59 7.81 1.27
N THR A 234 0.92 7.03 2.29
CA THR A 234 2.14 6.20 2.34
C THR A 234 2.17 5.14 1.24
N ARG A 235 1.00 4.70 0.76
CA ARG A 235 0.84 3.74 -0.32
C ARG A 235 1.63 4.14 -1.58
N ILE A 236 1.68 5.44 -1.89
CA ILE A 236 2.42 5.95 -3.05
C ILE A 236 3.93 5.67 -2.92
N ALA A 237 4.52 6.01 -1.78
CA ALA A 237 5.93 5.75 -1.52
C ALA A 237 6.26 4.25 -1.44
N LEU A 238 5.35 3.49 -0.83
CA LEU A 238 5.50 2.07 -0.61
C LEU A 238 5.47 1.30 -1.93
N PHE A 239 4.46 1.54 -2.78
CA PHE A 239 4.35 0.90 -4.08
C PHE A 239 5.52 1.24 -4.99
N HIS A 240 5.93 2.51 -5.02
CA HIS A 240 7.06 2.96 -5.82
C HIS A 240 8.37 2.23 -5.48
N GLN A 241 8.57 1.85 -4.21
CA GLN A 241 9.78 1.20 -3.73
C GLN A 241 9.68 -0.33 -3.70
N SER A 242 8.50 -0.91 -3.44
CA SER A 242 8.32 -2.37 -3.26
C SER A 242 8.60 -3.17 -4.53
N VAL A 243 8.25 -2.64 -5.71
CA VAL A 243 8.44 -3.30 -7.01
C VAL A 243 9.53 -2.65 -7.85
N ASP A 244 10.40 -1.84 -7.24
CA ASP A 244 11.56 -1.23 -7.93
C ASP A 244 12.57 -2.31 -8.30
N THR A 245 12.93 -2.38 -9.58
CA THR A 245 13.87 -3.37 -10.14
C THR A 245 15.24 -2.80 -10.46
N ARG A 246 15.51 -1.54 -10.09
CA ARG A 246 16.79 -0.87 -10.31
C ARG A 246 17.85 -1.43 -9.34
N GLN A 247 19.07 -1.64 -9.86
CA GLN A 247 20.21 -2.11 -9.06
C GLN A 247 20.97 -0.91 -8.48
N VAL A 248 21.47 -1.04 -7.27
CA VAL A 248 22.25 0.00 -6.56
C VAL A 248 23.58 0.32 -7.28
N GLY A 249 24.07 -0.59 -8.15
CA GLY A 249 25.32 -0.44 -8.90
C GLY A 249 25.24 0.38 -10.19
N ASP A 250 24.06 0.74 -10.68
CA ASP A 250 23.87 1.44 -11.96
C ASP A 250 24.05 2.97 -11.82
N HIS A 251 25.14 3.42 -11.21
CA HIS A 251 25.36 4.86 -10.89
C HIS A 251 25.51 5.78 -12.10
N LEU A 252 25.72 5.25 -13.30
CA LEU A 252 25.97 6.04 -14.51
C LEU A 252 24.85 5.96 -15.54
N ARG A 253 23.81 5.18 -15.30
CA ARG A 253 22.68 5.02 -16.22
C ARG A 253 21.37 5.28 -15.50
N GLU A 254 20.64 6.29 -15.94
CA GLU A 254 19.28 6.53 -15.48
C GLU A 254 18.36 5.39 -15.93
N SER A 255 17.64 4.80 -14.99
CA SER A 255 16.59 3.82 -15.23
C SER A 255 15.30 4.24 -14.49
N SER A 256 14.16 4.07 -15.15
CA SER A 256 12.86 4.42 -14.57
C SER A 256 12.31 3.28 -13.72
N PRO A 257 11.71 3.56 -12.56
CA PRO A 257 11.01 2.55 -11.77
C PRO A 257 9.75 2.07 -12.51
N ARG A 258 9.33 0.82 -12.28
CA ARG A 258 8.13 0.25 -12.93
C ARG A 258 6.83 0.91 -12.47
N VAL A 259 6.79 1.45 -11.26
CA VAL A 259 5.69 2.32 -10.81
C VAL A 259 6.02 3.74 -11.26
N THR A 260 5.19 4.31 -12.11
CA THR A 260 5.51 5.57 -12.77
C THR A 260 4.31 6.50 -12.91
N PHE A 261 4.58 7.80 -12.81
CA PHE A 261 3.64 8.85 -13.20
C PHE A 261 3.69 9.13 -14.72
N GLY A 262 4.72 8.70 -15.41
CA GLY A 262 5.07 9.08 -16.77
C GLY A 262 6.20 10.12 -16.80
N ASN A 263 6.58 10.53 -18.02
CA ASN A 263 7.73 11.42 -18.22
C ASN A 263 7.41 12.68 -19.04
N GLN A 264 6.26 12.71 -19.70
CA GLN A 264 5.82 13.84 -20.53
C GLN A 264 4.32 13.77 -20.79
N TRP A 265 3.76 14.89 -21.26
CA TRP A 265 2.40 14.93 -21.78
C TRP A 265 2.28 14.07 -23.05
N LEU A 266 1.08 13.51 -23.29
CA LEU A 266 0.77 12.87 -24.57
C LEU A 266 0.56 13.94 -25.66
N ASP A 267 0.99 13.63 -26.87
CA ASP A 267 0.85 14.51 -28.04
C ASP A 267 -0.13 13.96 -29.09
N LYS A 268 -0.08 12.65 -29.39
CA LYS A 268 -0.77 12.09 -30.56
C LYS A 268 -1.79 11.01 -30.22
N SER A 269 -1.41 10.01 -29.45
CA SER A 269 -2.30 8.87 -29.18
C SER A 269 -1.86 8.03 -27.96
N ILE A 270 -2.74 7.14 -27.53
CA ILE A 270 -2.46 6.11 -26.51
C ILE A 270 -1.21 5.27 -26.85
N LEU A 271 -0.87 5.12 -28.14
CA LEU A 271 0.28 4.31 -28.58
C LEU A 271 1.61 4.82 -28.02
N GLU A 272 1.74 6.14 -27.78
CA GLU A 272 2.94 6.71 -27.19
C GLU A 272 3.24 6.11 -25.81
N ILE A 273 2.20 5.82 -25.02
CA ILE A 273 2.35 5.20 -23.71
C ILE A 273 2.90 3.78 -23.87
N TYR A 274 2.29 2.97 -24.73
CA TYR A 274 2.73 1.59 -24.94
C TYR A 274 4.13 1.51 -25.55
N GLN A 275 4.44 2.40 -26.49
CA GLN A 275 5.77 2.48 -27.10
C GLN A 275 6.84 2.90 -26.08
N GLU A 276 6.53 3.87 -25.21
CA GLU A 276 7.42 4.27 -24.13
C GLU A 276 7.66 3.12 -23.13
N ASP A 277 6.60 2.42 -22.75
CA ASP A 277 6.68 1.31 -21.79
C ASP A 277 7.50 0.15 -22.35
N ILE A 278 7.31 -0.20 -23.63
CA ILE A 278 8.10 -1.24 -24.32
C ILE A 278 9.57 -0.83 -24.44
N ALA A 279 9.85 0.44 -24.72
CA ALA A 279 11.20 0.94 -24.85
C ALA A 279 11.96 0.98 -23.52
N ARG A 280 11.28 1.28 -22.40
CA ARG A 280 11.88 1.43 -21.07
C ARG A 280 11.93 0.14 -20.26
N TYR A 281 10.91 -0.71 -20.36
CA TYR A 281 10.70 -1.84 -19.46
C TYR A 281 10.82 -3.18 -20.20
N ARG A 282 11.79 -3.98 -19.79
CA ARG A 282 11.95 -5.33 -20.34
C ARG A 282 10.74 -6.20 -19.98
N VAL A 283 10.43 -7.13 -20.88
CA VAL A 283 9.46 -8.19 -20.65
C VAL A 283 9.91 -9.04 -19.47
N ILE A 284 9.09 -9.12 -18.42
CA ILE A 284 9.34 -9.93 -17.23
C ILE A 284 8.40 -11.11 -17.11
N LEU A 285 7.22 -11.01 -17.71
CA LEU A 285 6.24 -12.08 -17.83
C LEU A 285 5.89 -12.31 -19.29
N SER A 286 5.56 -13.53 -19.61
CA SER A 286 5.04 -13.96 -20.92
C SER A 286 3.84 -14.87 -20.72
N SER A 287 3.00 -14.97 -21.74
CA SER A 287 1.93 -15.97 -21.84
C SER A 287 2.08 -16.77 -23.12
N GLU A 288 1.41 -17.91 -23.20
CA GLU A 288 1.24 -18.64 -24.45
C GLU A 288 0.21 -17.90 -25.30
N ILE A 289 0.58 -17.51 -26.50
CA ILE A 289 -0.25 -16.74 -27.42
C ILE A 289 -0.51 -17.57 -28.65
N ASP A 290 -1.72 -18.07 -28.78
CA ASP A 290 -2.19 -18.83 -29.94
C ASP A 290 -2.94 -17.93 -30.93
N GLU A 291 -3.14 -16.65 -30.62
CA GLU A 291 -3.89 -15.72 -31.43
C GLU A 291 -3.11 -15.27 -32.66
N ASP A 292 -3.69 -15.48 -33.85
CA ASP A 292 -3.26 -14.83 -35.10
C ASP A 292 -4.05 -13.52 -35.29
N VAL A 293 -3.49 -12.43 -34.75
CA VAL A 293 -4.08 -11.08 -34.75
C VAL A 293 -4.35 -10.60 -36.20
N GLU A 294 -3.43 -10.82 -37.13
CA GLU A 294 -3.56 -10.36 -38.53
C GLU A 294 -4.72 -11.06 -39.21
N SER A 295 -4.80 -12.38 -39.11
CA SER A 295 -5.90 -13.16 -39.69
C SER A 295 -7.26 -12.82 -39.04
N LYS A 296 -7.33 -12.53 -37.74
CA LYS A 296 -8.55 -12.02 -37.08
C LYS A 296 -8.98 -10.69 -37.70
N MET A 297 -8.07 -9.73 -37.80
CA MET A 297 -8.37 -8.40 -38.34
C MET A 297 -8.80 -8.46 -39.82
N GLU A 298 -8.19 -9.33 -40.64
CA GLU A 298 -8.61 -9.53 -42.04
C GLU A 298 -10.05 -10.07 -42.17
N ARG A 299 -10.50 -10.82 -41.15
CA ARG A 299 -11.89 -11.31 -41.08
C ARG A 299 -12.86 -10.29 -40.43
N GLY A 300 -12.38 -9.13 -40.00
CA GLY A 300 -13.16 -8.15 -39.29
C GLY A 300 -13.46 -8.55 -37.82
N GLU A 301 -12.69 -9.49 -37.26
CA GLU A 301 -12.81 -9.93 -35.89
C GLU A 301 -11.89 -9.09 -34.98
N VAL A 302 -12.39 -8.70 -33.80
CA VAL A 302 -11.60 -7.91 -32.83
C VAL A 302 -10.54 -8.79 -32.17
N PRO A 303 -9.23 -8.42 -32.25
CA PRO A 303 -8.18 -9.17 -31.59
C PRO A 303 -8.11 -8.88 -30.09
N ASP A 304 -7.68 -9.87 -29.29
CA ASP A 304 -7.56 -9.73 -27.83
C ASP A 304 -6.32 -8.90 -27.42
N LEU A 305 -5.30 -8.80 -28.29
CA LEU A 305 -4.04 -8.08 -28.02
C LEU A 305 -3.37 -8.56 -26.72
N MET A 306 -3.29 -9.87 -26.53
CA MET A 306 -2.88 -10.50 -25.28
C MET A 306 -1.46 -10.11 -24.85
N ALA A 307 -0.50 -10.00 -25.77
CA ALA A 307 0.87 -9.60 -25.42
C ALA A 307 0.92 -8.16 -24.88
N LEU A 308 0.12 -7.27 -25.47
CA LEU A 308 0.01 -5.89 -25.02
C LEU A 308 -0.61 -5.81 -23.63
N GLN A 309 -1.68 -6.56 -23.37
CA GLN A 309 -2.33 -6.59 -22.06
C GLN A 309 -1.39 -7.14 -20.96
N VAL A 310 -0.69 -8.24 -21.21
CA VAL A 310 0.29 -8.83 -20.28
C VAL A 310 1.42 -7.86 -19.99
N HIS A 311 2.00 -7.21 -21.01
CA HIS A 311 3.08 -6.24 -20.80
C HIS A 311 2.59 -5.02 -20.00
N ASN A 312 1.43 -4.44 -20.35
CA ASN A 312 0.81 -3.33 -19.64
C ASN A 312 0.51 -3.66 -18.17
N GLY A 313 0.18 -4.91 -17.85
CA GLY A 313 -0.01 -5.42 -16.50
C GLY A 313 1.27 -5.51 -15.66
N THR A 314 2.46 -5.32 -16.26
CA THR A 314 3.77 -5.32 -15.58
C THR A 314 4.40 -3.94 -15.44
N VAL A 315 3.76 -2.89 -15.94
CA VAL A 315 4.14 -1.48 -15.78
C VAL A 315 3.01 -0.78 -15.03
N TYR A 316 3.33 -0.21 -13.89
CA TYR A 316 2.33 0.30 -12.97
C TYR A 316 2.22 1.82 -13.09
N ARG A 317 1.38 2.29 -14.02
CA ARG A 317 1.06 3.71 -14.16
C ARG A 317 -0.06 4.10 -13.20
N TRP A 318 0.03 5.27 -12.58
CA TRP A 318 -1.00 5.80 -11.68
C TRP A 318 -2.32 6.13 -12.41
N ASN A 319 -2.24 6.59 -13.66
CA ASN A 319 -3.33 6.56 -14.62
C ASN A 319 -2.92 5.56 -15.70
N ARG A 320 -3.56 4.41 -15.77
CA ARG A 320 -3.21 3.32 -16.68
C ARG A 320 -4.11 3.33 -17.91
N PRO A 321 -3.53 3.30 -19.14
CA PRO A 321 -4.31 3.08 -20.34
C PRO A 321 -4.73 1.61 -20.40
N CYS A 322 -6.00 1.34 -20.67
CA CYS A 322 -6.51 -0.02 -20.77
C CYS A 322 -7.24 -0.24 -22.08
N TYR A 323 -6.96 -1.37 -22.70
CA TYR A 323 -7.71 -1.94 -23.79
C TYR A 323 -8.67 -3.00 -23.26
N GLY A 324 -9.87 -3.08 -23.82
CA GLY A 324 -10.82 -4.13 -23.49
C GLY A 324 -11.82 -4.38 -24.62
N ILE A 325 -12.56 -5.47 -24.50
CA ILE A 325 -13.61 -5.86 -25.43
C ILE A 325 -14.90 -6.06 -24.65
N SER A 326 -15.98 -5.42 -25.08
CA SER A 326 -17.31 -5.63 -24.53
C SER A 326 -18.31 -5.85 -25.66
N ASN A 327 -19.09 -6.93 -25.56
CA ASN A 327 -20.07 -7.29 -26.58
C ASN A 327 -19.48 -7.33 -28.01
N GLY A 328 -18.23 -7.81 -28.17
CA GLY A 328 -17.52 -7.89 -29.43
C GLY A 328 -17.00 -6.55 -29.98
N LYS A 329 -17.12 -5.44 -29.26
CA LYS A 329 -16.58 -4.14 -29.63
C LYS A 329 -15.39 -3.77 -28.73
N PRO A 330 -14.27 -3.31 -29.34
CA PRO A 330 -13.12 -2.85 -28.58
C PRO A 330 -13.40 -1.46 -27.98
N HIS A 331 -12.83 -1.20 -26.80
CA HIS A 331 -12.93 0.10 -26.15
C HIS A 331 -11.64 0.47 -25.41
N LEU A 332 -11.40 1.76 -25.22
CA LEU A 332 -10.30 2.30 -24.45
C LEU A 332 -10.82 2.82 -23.10
N ARG A 333 -10.00 2.66 -22.05
CA ARG A 333 -10.27 3.18 -20.73
C ARG A 333 -9.04 3.87 -20.16
N ILE A 334 -9.28 4.86 -19.29
CA ILE A 334 -8.31 5.38 -18.34
C ILE A 334 -8.70 4.80 -16.99
N GLU A 335 -7.76 4.11 -16.36
CA GLU A 335 -7.90 3.55 -15.02
C GLU A 335 -7.12 4.40 -14.02
N ASN A 336 -7.83 5.03 -13.11
CA ASN A 336 -7.24 5.76 -11.99
C ASN A 336 -6.93 4.79 -10.86
N ARG A 337 -5.63 4.63 -10.53
CA ARG A 337 -5.11 3.79 -9.46
C ARG A 337 -4.63 4.59 -8.24
N VAL A 338 -4.93 5.88 -8.24
CA VAL A 338 -4.39 6.84 -7.27
C VAL A 338 -5.10 6.73 -5.92
N PHE A 339 -6.41 6.45 -5.94
CA PHE A 339 -7.21 6.45 -4.72
C PHE A 339 -6.88 5.26 -3.80
N PRO A 340 -6.74 5.51 -2.49
CA PRO A 340 -6.72 4.46 -1.48
C PRO A 340 -8.09 3.80 -1.32
N SER A 341 -8.12 2.59 -0.81
CA SER A 341 -9.33 1.98 -0.28
C SER A 341 -9.85 2.77 0.92
N GLY A 342 -11.15 3.01 0.98
CA GLY A 342 -11.84 3.74 2.04
C GLY A 342 -11.67 5.27 2.02
N PRO A 343 -11.95 5.94 3.13
CA PRO A 343 -12.36 5.39 4.43
C PRO A 343 -13.76 4.78 4.50
N THR A 344 -14.73 5.23 3.69
CA THR A 344 -16.04 4.60 3.48
C THR A 344 -16.35 4.48 2.01
N VAL A 345 -17.33 3.67 1.64
CA VAL A 345 -17.79 3.57 0.24
C VAL A 345 -18.28 4.93 -0.26
N THR A 346 -19.00 5.69 0.56
CA THR A 346 -19.45 7.06 0.22
C THR A 346 -18.26 7.99 -0.06
N ASP A 347 -17.17 7.88 0.71
CA ASP A 347 -15.94 8.65 0.46
C ASP A 347 -15.27 8.25 -0.86
N GLU A 348 -15.26 6.96 -1.20
CA GLU A 348 -14.69 6.43 -2.45
C GLU A 348 -15.49 6.89 -3.67
N ILE A 349 -16.82 6.82 -3.60
CA ILE A 349 -17.68 7.32 -4.69
C ILE A 349 -17.57 8.83 -4.83
N ALA A 350 -17.43 9.58 -3.73
CA ALA A 350 -17.15 11.01 -3.79
C ALA A 350 -15.83 11.32 -4.52
N ASN A 351 -14.77 10.54 -4.24
CA ASN A 351 -13.49 10.65 -4.94
C ASN A 351 -13.64 10.34 -6.44
N ALA A 352 -14.39 9.27 -6.79
CA ALA A 352 -14.70 8.92 -8.17
C ALA A 352 -15.48 10.02 -8.87
N ALA A 353 -16.55 10.55 -8.25
CA ALA A 353 -17.37 11.63 -8.78
C ALA A 353 -16.54 12.89 -9.05
N PHE A 354 -15.62 13.24 -8.15
CA PHE A 354 -14.74 14.38 -8.32
C PHE A 354 -13.81 14.21 -9.52
N TRP A 355 -13.12 13.06 -9.64
CA TRP A 355 -12.24 12.76 -10.76
C TRP A 355 -12.98 12.68 -12.10
N LEU A 356 -14.09 11.93 -12.16
CA LEU A 356 -14.93 11.78 -13.35
C LEU A 356 -15.52 13.12 -13.80
N GLY A 357 -15.99 13.91 -12.84
CA GLY A 357 -16.53 15.24 -13.08
C GLY A 357 -15.48 16.20 -13.67
N LEU A 358 -14.28 16.20 -13.12
CA LEU A 358 -13.19 17.04 -13.64
C LEU A 358 -12.80 16.67 -15.06
N LEU A 359 -12.68 15.39 -15.38
CA LEU A 359 -12.33 14.95 -16.74
C LEU A 359 -13.34 15.42 -17.80
N ASN A 360 -14.60 15.67 -17.42
CA ASN A 360 -15.65 16.13 -18.33
C ASN A 360 -15.98 17.63 -18.17
N GLY A 361 -15.56 18.26 -17.06
CA GLY A 361 -15.78 19.68 -16.81
C GLY A 361 -14.68 20.59 -17.30
N MET A 362 -13.45 20.07 -17.39
CA MET A 362 -12.25 20.83 -17.77
C MET A 362 -12.00 20.87 -19.29
N ASP A 363 -12.83 20.22 -20.10
CA ASP A 363 -12.59 20.03 -21.54
C ASP A 363 -12.36 21.32 -22.32
N GLU A 364 -13.15 22.37 -22.07
CA GLU A 364 -13.09 23.64 -22.80
C GLU A 364 -12.05 24.59 -22.21
N GLU A 365 -12.08 24.80 -20.90
CA GLU A 365 -11.25 25.78 -20.21
C GLU A 365 -9.78 25.36 -20.16
N TYR A 366 -9.53 24.05 -20.02
CA TYR A 366 -8.19 23.49 -19.89
C TYR A 366 -7.74 22.68 -21.11
N LYS A 367 -8.31 22.96 -22.29
CA LYS A 367 -7.97 22.29 -23.55
C LYS A 367 -6.47 22.35 -23.87
N GLU A 368 -5.80 23.41 -23.49
CA GLU A 368 -4.36 23.61 -23.68
C GLU A 368 -3.57 23.46 -22.39
N ILE A 369 -4.00 22.57 -21.47
CA ILE A 369 -3.36 22.37 -20.16
C ILE A 369 -1.87 22.05 -20.29
N THR A 370 -1.47 21.34 -21.31
CA THR A 370 -0.08 20.98 -21.59
C THR A 370 0.82 22.16 -21.93
N LYS A 371 0.24 23.33 -22.29
CA LYS A 371 0.96 24.57 -22.54
C LYS A 371 1.01 25.49 -21.31
N THR A 372 0.10 25.31 -20.37
CA THR A 372 -0.09 26.22 -19.23
C THR A 372 0.36 25.61 -17.91
N LEU A 373 0.55 24.28 -17.84
CA LEU A 373 1.10 23.54 -16.72
C LEU A 373 2.27 22.68 -17.21
N ASP A 374 3.43 22.82 -16.58
CA ASP A 374 4.58 21.97 -16.86
C ASP A 374 4.31 20.54 -16.35
N PHE A 375 4.76 19.52 -17.11
CA PHE A 375 4.56 18.11 -16.71
C PHE A 375 5.26 17.79 -15.38
N ASP A 376 6.47 18.34 -15.17
CA ASP A 376 7.20 18.13 -13.92
C ASP A 376 6.49 18.79 -12.72
N ASP A 377 5.81 19.93 -12.93
CA ASP A 377 4.97 20.55 -11.90
C ASP A 377 3.75 19.67 -11.55
N ALA A 378 3.08 19.07 -12.54
CA ALA A 378 2.00 18.13 -12.30
C ALA A 378 2.48 16.90 -11.50
N LYS A 379 3.64 16.36 -11.86
CA LYS A 379 4.30 15.26 -11.17
C LYS A 379 4.72 15.64 -9.73
N MET A 380 5.30 16.83 -9.56
CA MET A 380 5.66 17.36 -8.24
C MET A 380 4.41 17.56 -7.36
N ASN A 381 3.34 18.08 -7.92
CA ASN A 381 2.04 18.24 -7.25
C ASN A 381 1.51 16.91 -6.73
N PHE A 382 1.60 15.84 -7.52
CA PHE A 382 1.21 14.49 -7.09
C PHE A 382 2.01 13.99 -5.89
N PHE A 383 3.34 14.09 -5.94
CA PHE A 383 4.17 13.66 -4.81
C PHE A 383 4.02 14.56 -3.57
N ALA A 384 3.79 15.85 -3.76
CA ALA A 384 3.50 16.76 -2.65
C ALA A 384 2.16 16.41 -1.98
N ALA A 385 1.11 16.15 -2.78
CA ALA A 385 -0.20 15.72 -2.29
C ALA A 385 -0.12 14.38 -1.51
N SER A 386 0.65 13.41 -2.00
CA SER A 386 0.83 12.14 -1.30
C SER A 386 1.53 12.30 0.05
N LYS A 387 2.45 13.25 0.18
CA LYS A 387 3.14 13.55 1.45
C LYS A 387 2.28 14.36 2.42
N LEU A 388 1.59 15.36 1.94
CA LEU A 388 1.00 16.43 2.75
C LEU A 388 -0.53 16.42 2.77
N GLY A 389 -1.21 15.74 1.82
CA GLY A 389 -2.66 15.78 1.69
C GLY A 389 -3.15 17.22 1.46
N LEU A 390 -4.14 17.65 2.23
CA LEU A 390 -4.72 19.00 2.15
C LEU A 390 -3.77 20.13 2.61
N ASP A 391 -2.67 19.82 3.29
CA ASP A 391 -1.63 20.81 3.62
C ASP A 391 -0.77 21.20 2.39
N THR A 392 -1.02 20.63 1.22
CA THR A 392 -0.25 20.86 -0.01
C THR A 392 -0.50 22.26 -0.58
N LYS A 393 0.57 22.85 -1.12
CA LYS A 393 0.52 24.06 -1.95
C LYS A 393 0.84 23.66 -3.38
N PHE A 394 -0.15 23.78 -4.25
CA PHE A 394 -0.03 23.41 -5.65
C PHE A 394 0.56 24.56 -6.50
N LYS A 395 1.45 24.23 -7.40
CA LYS A 395 1.79 25.06 -8.55
C LYS A 395 0.85 24.66 -9.69
N TRP A 396 -0.08 25.53 -10.05
CA TRP A 396 -1.13 25.27 -11.01
C TRP A 396 -0.88 26.01 -12.32
N VAL A 397 -1.86 26.02 -13.20
CA VAL A 397 -1.77 26.64 -14.53
C VAL A 397 -1.26 28.09 -14.47
N ASN A 398 -0.47 28.49 -15.47
CA ASN A 398 0.12 29.82 -15.58
C ASN A 398 0.95 30.22 -14.34
N ASP A 399 1.69 29.27 -13.76
CA ASP A 399 2.52 29.45 -12.55
C ASP A 399 1.77 29.97 -11.31
N THR A 400 0.44 29.91 -11.31
CA THR A 400 -0.38 30.33 -10.17
C THR A 400 -0.23 29.33 -9.01
N ARG A 401 -0.15 29.83 -7.78
CA ARG A 401 -0.04 28.99 -6.58
C ARG A 401 -1.31 29.04 -5.76
N TYR A 402 -1.81 27.86 -5.41
CA TYR A 402 -2.99 27.67 -4.59
C TYR A 402 -2.68 26.81 -3.35
N SER A 403 -3.38 27.06 -2.24
CA SER A 403 -3.56 26.01 -1.23
C SER A 403 -4.43 24.90 -1.82
N ALA A 404 -4.31 23.65 -1.29
CA ALA A 404 -5.17 22.55 -1.74
C ALA A 404 -6.66 22.90 -1.55
N VAL A 405 -7.01 23.52 -0.42
CA VAL A 405 -8.38 23.93 -0.10
C VAL A 405 -8.91 24.94 -1.12
N ASP A 406 -8.14 25.99 -1.42
CA ASP A 406 -8.59 27.01 -2.40
C ASP A 406 -8.72 26.44 -3.81
N LEU A 407 -7.74 25.64 -4.26
CA LEU A 407 -7.78 25.02 -5.58
C LEU A 407 -9.00 24.08 -5.72
N ILE A 408 -9.21 23.20 -4.76
CA ILE A 408 -10.29 22.22 -4.80
C ILE A 408 -11.64 22.92 -4.70
N CYS A 409 -11.85 23.78 -3.69
CA CYS A 409 -13.18 24.33 -3.42
C CYS A 409 -13.57 25.45 -4.38
N LYS A 410 -12.63 26.31 -4.82
CA LYS A 410 -12.97 27.50 -5.61
C LYS A 410 -12.85 27.28 -7.11
N GLU A 411 -11.88 26.45 -7.55
CA GLU A 411 -11.62 26.23 -8.97
C GLU A 411 -12.17 24.88 -9.46
N LEU A 412 -11.79 23.77 -8.80
CA LEU A 412 -12.02 22.44 -9.34
C LEU A 412 -13.44 21.89 -9.08
N LEU A 413 -14.01 22.10 -7.90
CA LEU A 413 -15.36 21.59 -7.59
C LEU A 413 -16.46 22.17 -8.50
N PRO A 414 -16.47 23.48 -8.85
CA PRO A 414 -17.43 24.01 -9.82
C PRO A 414 -17.33 23.30 -11.18
N LEU A 415 -16.10 23.06 -11.66
CA LEU A 415 -15.85 22.34 -12.91
C LEU A 415 -16.31 20.88 -12.85
N ALA A 416 -16.05 20.19 -11.73
CA ALA A 416 -16.50 18.83 -11.55
C ALA A 416 -18.03 18.71 -11.58
N ARG A 417 -18.76 19.65 -10.93
CA ARG A 417 -20.22 19.70 -10.97
C ARG A 417 -20.73 19.87 -12.39
N GLU A 418 -20.14 20.80 -13.13
CA GLU A 418 -20.51 21.05 -14.54
C GLU A 418 -20.22 19.83 -15.42
N GLY A 419 -19.07 19.17 -15.20
CA GLY A 419 -18.70 17.97 -15.96
C GLY A 419 -19.67 16.82 -15.76
N LEU A 420 -20.12 16.56 -14.52
CA LEU A 420 -21.13 15.54 -14.25
C LEU A 420 -22.49 15.89 -14.86
N ARG A 421 -22.87 17.17 -14.89
CA ARG A 421 -24.09 17.61 -15.58
C ARG A 421 -24.01 17.36 -17.08
N LYS A 422 -22.87 17.66 -17.71
CA LYS A 422 -22.65 17.42 -19.16
C LYS A 422 -22.82 15.95 -19.54
N THR A 423 -22.50 15.02 -18.64
CA THR A 423 -22.69 13.58 -18.89
C THR A 423 -24.10 13.09 -18.58
N GLY A 424 -24.97 13.93 -18.04
CA GLY A 424 -26.36 13.56 -17.71
C GLY A 424 -26.52 12.85 -16.36
N VAL A 425 -25.52 12.94 -15.45
CA VAL A 425 -25.65 12.44 -14.08
C VAL A 425 -26.71 13.24 -13.32
N ASP A 426 -27.54 12.56 -12.52
CA ASP A 426 -28.62 13.17 -11.74
C ASP A 426 -28.07 14.20 -10.73
N GLU A 427 -28.74 15.34 -10.58
CA GLU A 427 -28.34 16.41 -9.68
C GLU A 427 -28.28 15.97 -8.21
N GLY A 428 -29.10 14.97 -7.82
CA GLY A 428 -29.05 14.34 -6.50
C GLY A 428 -27.74 13.64 -6.24
N ASP A 429 -27.23 12.88 -7.21
CA ASP A 429 -25.91 12.20 -7.12
C ASP A 429 -24.79 13.25 -7.11
N ILE A 430 -24.85 14.26 -8.01
CA ILE A 430 -23.85 15.33 -8.09
C ILE A 430 -23.69 16.02 -6.73
N SER A 431 -24.81 16.43 -6.13
CA SER A 431 -24.80 17.11 -4.84
C SER A 431 -24.31 16.18 -3.73
N SER A 432 -24.85 14.95 -3.63
CA SER A 432 -24.53 14.02 -2.55
C SER A 432 -23.04 13.73 -2.44
N TYR A 433 -22.35 13.54 -3.58
CA TYR A 433 -20.94 13.13 -3.55
C TYR A 433 -19.96 14.31 -3.61
N LEU A 434 -20.25 15.35 -4.38
CA LEU A 434 -19.35 16.51 -4.43
C LEU A 434 -19.45 17.41 -3.18
N ASP A 435 -20.58 17.38 -2.45
CA ASP A 435 -20.67 18.03 -1.14
C ASP A 435 -19.79 17.32 -0.11
N VAL A 436 -19.62 15.99 -0.19
CA VAL A 436 -18.66 15.25 0.65
C VAL A 436 -17.22 15.75 0.41
N ILE A 437 -16.81 15.97 -0.84
CA ILE A 437 -15.49 16.51 -1.16
C ILE A 437 -15.34 17.92 -0.59
N GLN A 438 -16.36 18.76 -0.78
CA GLN A 438 -16.37 20.14 -0.28
C GLN A 438 -16.25 20.18 1.23
N GLU A 439 -17.18 19.53 1.96
CA GLU A 439 -17.21 19.50 3.42
C GLU A 439 -15.89 18.95 3.99
N ARG A 440 -15.39 17.81 3.44
CA ARG A 440 -14.12 17.19 3.84
C ARG A 440 -12.93 18.14 3.68
N THR A 441 -12.92 18.88 2.56
CA THR A 441 -11.82 19.81 2.25
C THR A 441 -11.88 21.05 3.12
N GLU A 442 -13.07 21.61 3.36
CA GLU A 442 -13.26 22.80 4.21
C GLU A 442 -12.92 22.56 5.67
N VAL A 443 -13.23 21.36 6.21
CA VAL A 443 -12.86 20.98 7.58
C VAL A 443 -11.48 20.35 7.68
N GLU A 444 -10.80 20.14 6.56
CA GLU A 444 -9.47 19.54 6.43
C GLU A 444 -9.35 18.14 7.10
N GLN A 445 -10.45 17.37 7.18
CA GLN A 445 -10.48 16.06 7.81
C GLN A 445 -10.61 14.92 6.78
N THR A 446 -9.49 14.46 6.25
CA THR A 446 -9.38 13.23 5.44
C THR A 446 -9.29 11.99 6.34
N GLY A 447 -9.39 10.79 5.76
CA GLY A 447 -9.14 9.53 6.47
C GLY A 447 -7.76 9.49 7.14
N SER A 448 -6.74 10.00 6.46
CA SER A 448 -5.38 10.12 7.02
C SER A 448 -5.31 11.06 8.21
N TYR A 449 -5.96 12.20 8.14
CA TYR A 449 -5.99 13.15 9.26
C TYR A 449 -6.66 12.52 10.48
N TRP A 450 -7.86 11.96 10.29
CA TRP A 450 -8.59 11.28 11.35
C TRP A 450 -7.78 10.15 12.01
N THR A 451 -7.13 9.31 11.18
CA THR A 451 -6.30 8.18 11.65
C THR A 451 -5.13 8.66 12.52
N VAL A 452 -4.38 9.67 12.06
CA VAL A 452 -3.23 10.21 12.81
C VAL A 452 -3.68 10.88 14.10
N GLN A 453 -4.74 11.68 14.08
CA GLN A 453 -5.25 12.36 15.27
C GLN A 453 -5.76 11.36 16.32
N SER A 454 -6.51 10.34 15.89
CA SER A 454 -6.98 9.27 16.75
C SER A 454 -5.83 8.49 17.40
N TYR A 455 -4.83 8.10 16.58
CA TYR A 455 -3.63 7.42 17.06
C TYR A 455 -2.84 8.28 18.06
N ASN A 456 -2.61 9.55 17.75
CA ASN A 456 -1.88 10.48 18.63
C ASN A 456 -2.61 10.72 19.96
N ALA A 457 -3.93 10.76 19.95
CA ALA A 457 -4.73 10.91 21.17
C ALA A 457 -4.61 9.66 22.07
N LEU A 458 -4.75 8.46 21.49
CA LEU A 458 -4.73 7.20 22.21
C LEU A 458 -3.32 6.82 22.70
N SER A 459 -2.28 7.01 21.89
CA SER A 459 -0.90 6.63 22.21
C SER A 459 -0.31 7.32 23.45
N LYS A 460 -0.94 8.41 23.93
CA LYS A 460 -0.57 9.08 25.19
C LYS A 460 -0.91 8.25 26.44
N SER A 461 -1.90 7.35 26.35
CA SER A 461 -2.47 6.64 27.51
C SER A 461 -2.35 5.12 27.42
N VAL A 462 -2.19 4.57 26.20
CA VAL A 462 -2.14 3.11 25.97
C VAL A 462 -0.93 2.71 25.14
N THR A 463 -0.74 1.41 24.90
CA THR A 463 0.35 0.93 24.03
C THR A 463 0.09 1.33 22.59
N ARG A 464 1.18 1.30 21.79
CA ARG A 464 1.08 1.44 20.34
C ARG A 464 0.09 0.45 19.74
N GLU A 465 0.20 -0.82 20.09
CA GLU A 465 -0.69 -1.89 19.62
C GLU A 465 -2.15 -1.61 19.98
N GLN A 466 -2.43 -1.30 21.25
CA GLN A 466 -3.79 -0.96 21.67
C GLN A 466 -4.33 0.28 20.97
N ALA A 467 -3.49 1.29 20.74
CA ALA A 467 -3.91 2.49 20.01
C ALA A 467 -4.26 2.15 18.56
N LEU A 468 -3.45 1.35 17.88
CA LEU A 468 -3.69 0.93 16.50
C LEU A 468 -4.95 0.07 16.38
N THR A 469 -5.13 -0.93 17.27
CA THR A 469 -6.33 -1.77 17.32
C THR A 469 -7.59 -0.94 17.56
N ALA A 470 -7.54 0.02 18.49
CA ALA A 470 -8.69 0.91 18.74
C ALA A 470 -9.02 1.78 17.53
N VAL A 471 -8.01 2.29 16.82
CA VAL A 471 -8.20 3.06 15.59
C VAL A 471 -8.88 2.21 14.52
N VAL A 472 -8.41 0.98 14.27
CA VAL A 472 -9.00 0.09 13.24
C VAL A 472 -10.43 -0.30 13.62
N ASN A 473 -10.69 -0.66 14.88
CA ASN A 473 -12.05 -1.00 15.32
C ASN A 473 -13.02 0.19 15.21
N ALA A 474 -12.58 1.40 15.56
CA ALA A 474 -13.37 2.62 15.37
C ALA A 474 -13.63 2.90 13.88
N MET A 475 -12.61 2.69 13.02
CA MET A 475 -12.74 2.80 11.57
C MET A 475 -13.83 1.85 11.05
N ILE A 476 -13.77 0.56 11.36
CA ILE A 476 -14.74 -0.45 10.93
C ILE A 476 -16.15 -0.11 11.42
N LYS A 477 -16.28 0.31 12.68
CA LYS A 477 -17.56 0.74 13.25
C LYS A 477 -18.18 1.90 12.49
N ASN A 478 -17.36 2.87 12.08
CA ASN A 478 -17.82 4.02 11.30
C ASN A 478 -18.11 3.64 9.84
N GLN A 479 -17.30 2.76 9.23
CA GLN A 479 -17.56 2.20 7.91
C GLN A 479 -18.92 1.51 7.83
N LYS A 480 -19.26 0.72 8.85
CA LYS A 480 -20.58 0.07 8.95
C LYS A 480 -21.75 1.04 9.08
N LYS A 481 -21.52 2.28 9.55
CA LYS A 481 -22.55 3.32 9.59
C LYS A 481 -22.71 4.04 8.26
N GLY A 482 -21.71 3.99 7.38
CA GLY A 482 -21.69 4.66 6.09
C GLY A 482 -21.50 6.19 6.15
N GLU A 483 -21.21 6.77 7.31
CA GLU A 483 -20.98 8.21 7.43
C GLU A 483 -19.59 8.59 6.89
N PRO A 484 -19.45 9.61 6.03
CA PRO A 484 -18.15 10.06 5.53
C PRO A 484 -17.16 10.45 6.63
N ALA A 485 -15.87 10.21 6.38
CA ALA A 485 -14.82 10.31 7.40
C ALA A 485 -14.67 11.70 8.04
N HIS A 486 -15.02 12.76 7.33
CA HIS A 486 -14.96 14.12 7.88
C HIS A 486 -15.97 14.36 9.02
N LYS A 487 -16.99 13.50 9.17
CA LYS A 487 -17.98 13.52 10.27
C LYS A 487 -17.59 12.64 11.45
N TRP A 488 -16.49 11.90 11.36
CA TRP A 488 -16.09 10.97 12.42
C TRP A 488 -15.50 11.69 13.63
N GLY A 489 -15.96 11.32 14.83
CA GLY A 489 -15.26 11.64 16.07
C GLY A 489 -13.99 10.82 16.22
N LEU A 490 -13.04 11.26 17.05
CA LEU A 490 -11.80 10.53 17.31
C LEU A 490 -12.07 9.14 17.92
N ALA A 491 -11.25 8.17 17.56
CA ALA A 491 -11.29 6.83 18.12
C ALA A 491 -11.08 6.84 19.65
N LYS A 492 -11.77 5.94 20.33
CA LYS A 492 -11.74 5.81 21.79
C LYS A 492 -11.28 4.42 22.20
N LEU A 493 -10.75 4.28 23.40
CA LEU A 493 -10.31 2.99 23.94
C LEU A 493 -11.46 1.96 24.02
N ASN A 494 -12.68 2.41 24.29
CA ASN A 494 -13.86 1.56 24.34
C ASN A 494 -14.27 0.98 22.96
N ASP A 495 -13.68 1.46 21.86
CA ASP A 495 -13.90 0.85 20.55
C ASP A 495 -13.20 -0.52 20.40
N MET A 496 -12.38 -0.93 21.39
CA MET A 496 -11.75 -2.27 21.47
C MET A 496 -12.62 -3.32 22.19
N GLU A 497 -13.94 -3.31 22.06
CA GLU A 497 -14.83 -4.24 22.78
C GLU A 497 -14.53 -5.74 22.49
N MET A 498 -13.90 -6.06 21.38
CA MET A 498 -13.56 -7.42 20.97
C MET A 498 -12.13 -7.86 21.33
N TRP A 499 -11.27 -6.95 21.81
CA TRP A 499 -9.88 -7.28 22.12
C TRP A 499 -9.78 -8.16 23.37
N GLN A 500 -9.28 -9.39 23.19
CA GLN A 500 -9.01 -10.32 24.30
C GLN A 500 -7.48 -10.41 24.52
N PRO A 501 -7.00 -10.36 25.77
CA PRO A 501 -5.56 -10.49 26.07
C PRO A 501 -5.02 -11.93 25.93
N SER A 502 -5.79 -12.86 25.37
CA SER A 502 -5.44 -14.29 25.30
C SER A 502 -4.27 -14.64 24.39
N SER A 503 -3.75 -13.69 23.64
CA SER A 503 -2.56 -13.88 22.79
C SER A 503 -1.60 -12.69 22.91
N LEU A 504 -1.06 -12.46 24.11
CA LEU A 504 0.05 -11.53 24.28
C LEU A 504 1.31 -12.17 23.67
N LEU A 505 1.66 -11.77 22.47
CA LEU A 505 2.85 -12.25 21.77
C LEU A 505 4.09 -11.42 22.14
N VAL A 506 5.25 -12.06 22.10
CA VAL A 506 6.54 -11.41 22.37
C VAL A 506 6.76 -10.19 21.48
N GLU A 507 6.40 -10.27 20.19
CA GLU A 507 6.56 -9.16 19.25
C GLU A 507 5.78 -7.89 19.63
N GLU A 508 4.69 -8.00 20.39
CA GLU A 508 3.88 -6.86 20.83
C GLU A 508 4.59 -6.02 21.91
N PHE A 509 5.51 -6.63 22.63
CA PHE A 509 6.16 -6.03 23.80
C PHE A 509 7.68 -5.96 23.71
N MET A 510 8.31 -6.65 22.76
CA MET A 510 9.76 -6.59 22.56
C MET A 510 10.20 -5.18 22.15
N THR A 511 11.41 -4.84 22.46
CA THR A 511 12.09 -3.65 21.95
C THR A 511 12.74 -4.00 20.60
N THR A 512 12.40 -3.23 19.55
CA THR A 512 12.92 -3.42 18.19
C THR A 512 13.98 -2.40 17.80
N ASP A 513 14.10 -1.29 18.54
CA ASP A 513 15.16 -0.30 18.37
C ASP A 513 16.37 -0.75 19.22
N LEU A 514 17.24 -1.54 18.61
CA LEU A 514 18.31 -2.24 19.29
C LEU A 514 19.65 -1.50 19.14
N PHE A 515 20.42 -1.51 20.22
CA PHE A 515 21.84 -1.19 20.20
C PHE A 515 22.62 -2.50 20.23
N THR A 516 23.36 -2.80 19.17
CA THR A 516 24.13 -4.03 19.00
C THR A 516 25.61 -3.70 18.85
N VAL A 517 26.46 -4.68 19.08
CA VAL A 517 27.90 -4.62 18.88
C VAL A 517 28.38 -5.85 18.12
N GLN A 518 29.61 -5.82 17.60
CA GLN A 518 30.29 -6.94 16.95
C GLN A 518 31.24 -7.63 17.89
N ARG A 519 31.73 -8.83 17.51
CA ARG A 519 32.62 -9.64 18.36
C ARG A 519 33.95 -8.97 18.66
N ASP A 520 34.48 -8.24 17.70
CA ASP A 520 35.77 -7.55 17.74
C ASP A 520 35.69 -6.14 18.35
N ASP A 521 34.48 -5.66 18.69
CA ASP A 521 34.32 -4.43 19.43
C ASP A 521 34.95 -4.53 20.83
N ILE A 522 35.35 -3.39 21.37
CA ILE A 522 35.95 -3.31 22.72
C ILE A 522 34.87 -3.24 23.81
N ILE A 523 35.14 -3.86 24.95
CA ILE A 523 34.17 -3.92 26.06
C ILE A 523 33.78 -2.52 26.60
N GLU A 524 34.65 -1.52 26.47
CA GLU A 524 34.41 -0.15 26.83
C GLU A 524 33.25 0.47 26.03
N LEU A 525 33.12 0.09 24.76
CA LEU A 525 31.97 0.51 23.95
C LEU A 525 30.67 0.02 24.56
N VAL A 526 30.62 -1.26 24.95
CA VAL A 526 29.46 -1.88 25.60
C VAL A 526 29.12 -1.17 26.91
N ALA A 527 30.15 -0.88 27.74
CA ALA A 527 29.96 -0.16 28.99
C ALA A 527 29.36 1.23 28.79
N ASN A 528 29.86 1.94 27.77
CA ASN A 528 29.34 3.25 27.40
C ASN A 528 27.91 3.18 26.85
N LEU A 529 27.56 2.22 25.99
CA LEU A 529 26.21 2.01 25.49
C LEU A 529 25.23 1.73 26.63
N ILE A 530 25.59 0.86 27.55
CA ILE A 530 24.82 0.54 28.77
C ILE A 530 24.51 1.83 29.57
N ASN A 531 25.53 2.68 29.79
CA ASN A 531 25.40 3.91 30.54
C ASN A 531 24.59 4.99 29.78
N TRP A 532 24.93 5.27 28.52
CA TRP A 532 24.30 6.33 27.70
C TRP A 532 22.82 6.03 27.43
N ARG A 533 22.50 4.77 27.17
CA ARG A 533 21.15 4.34 26.78
C ARG A 533 20.35 3.76 27.93
N ARG A 534 20.96 3.62 29.12
CA ARG A 534 20.34 3.04 30.33
C ARG A 534 19.76 1.64 30.08
N ILE A 535 20.47 0.86 29.25
CA ILE A 535 20.13 -0.53 28.94
C ILE A 535 20.95 -1.48 29.82
N ARG A 536 20.53 -2.74 29.95
CA ARG A 536 21.22 -3.76 30.76
C ARG A 536 21.80 -4.87 29.94
N TYR A 537 21.41 -4.99 28.69
CA TYR A 537 21.78 -6.08 27.80
C TYR A 537 22.06 -5.51 26.43
N VAL A 538 23.13 -5.98 25.79
CA VAL A 538 23.57 -5.60 24.45
C VAL A 538 23.78 -6.88 23.64
N PRO A 539 22.94 -7.15 22.63
CA PRO A 539 23.14 -8.26 21.72
C PRO A 539 24.40 -8.07 20.87
N VAL A 540 25.03 -9.19 20.53
CA VAL A 540 26.20 -9.24 19.65
C VAL A 540 25.79 -9.87 18.34
N GLU A 541 26.02 -9.18 17.23
CA GLU A 541 25.68 -9.62 15.88
C GLU A 541 26.94 -9.88 15.05
N ASP A 542 26.84 -10.75 14.05
CA ASP A 542 27.81 -10.86 12.96
C ASP A 542 27.52 -9.87 11.83
N ASP A 543 28.37 -9.86 10.80
CA ASP A 543 28.23 -8.99 9.62
C ASP A 543 26.91 -9.23 8.85
N ASN A 544 26.31 -10.40 9.00
CA ASN A 544 25.04 -10.79 8.38
C ASN A 544 23.83 -10.53 9.29
N LYS A 545 24.05 -9.86 10.44
CA LYS A 545 23.02 -9.57 11.46
C LYS A 545 22.42 -10.80 12.15
N HIS A 546 23.16 -11.91 12.16
CA HIS A 546 22.81 -13.05 12.98
C HIS A 546 23.25 -12.82 14.42
N LEU A 547 22.40 -13.21 15.35
CA LEU A 547 22.74 -13.16 16.76
C LEU A 547 23.84 -14.20 17.08
N VAL A 548 24.98 -13.72 17.54
CA VAL A 548 26.14 -14.58 17.89
C VAL A 548 26.46 -14.56 19.37
N GLY A 549 25.96 -13.58 20.11
CA GLY A 549 26.22 -13.46 21.54
C GLY A 549 25.31 -12.44 22.24
N LEU A 550 25.53 -12.36 23.56
CA LEU A 550 24.84 -11.39 24.41
C LEU A 550 25.79 -10.95 25.52
N VAL A 551 25.87 -9.63 25.74
CA VAL A 551 26.61 -9.06 26.87
C VAL A 551 25.63 -8.39 27.83
N SER A 552 25.76 -8.68 29.13
CA SER A 552 24.99 -8.04 30.19
C SER A 552 25.85 -7.05 30.98
N MET A 553 25.19 -6.05 31.58
CA MET A 553 25.84 -5.10 32.50
C MET A 553 26.63 -5.80 33.61
N ARG A 554 26.14 -6.95 34.13
CA ARG A 554 26.85 -7.75 35.17
C ARG A 554 28.15 -8.33 34.65
N MET A 555 28.21 -8.73 33.38
CA MET A 555 29.43 -9.27 32.76
C MET A 555 30.46 -8.17 32.54
N VAL A 556 30.04 -7.01 32.06
CA VAL A 556 30.90 -5.83 31.94
C VAL A 556 31.50 -5.46 33.30
N PHE A 557 30.67 -5.43 34.33
CA PHE A 557 31.13 -5.10 35.69
C PHE A 557 32.11 -6.13 36.24
N ARG A 558 31.90 -7.43 35.97
CA ARG A 558 32.83 -8.48 36.36
C ARG A 558 34.19 -8.33 35.66
N GLU A 559 34.17 -8.00 34.36
CA GLU A 559 35.38 -7.81 33.60
C GLU A 559 36.19 -6.60 34.07
N TYR A 560 35.54 -5.49 34.36
CA TYR A 560 36.22 -4.33 34.95
C TYR A 560 36.89 -4.66 36.31
N ASN A 561 36.27 -5.49 37.15
CA ASN A 561 36.87 -5.94 38.38
C ASN A 561 38.11 -6.83 38.14
N ASN A 562 38.09 -7.71 37.15
CA ASN A 562 39.23 -8.51 36.75
C ASN A 562 40.41 -7.64 36.29
N ILE A 563 40.16 -6.66 35.43
CA ILE A 563 41.17 -5.72 34.93
C ILE A 563 41.82 -4.94 36.08
N ILE A 564 41.03 -4.47 37.05
CA ILE A 564 41.55 -3.75 38.23
C ILE A 564 42.45 -4.62 39.08
N HIS A 565 42.13 -5.91 39.21
CA HIS A 565 42.92 -6.84 40.05
C HIS A 565 44.20 -7.37 39.36
N GLU A 566 44.19 -7.45 38.01
CA GLU A 566 45.31 -8.02 37.26
C GLU A 566 46.36 -7.00 36.80
N GLN A 567 46.20 -5.70 37.08
CA GLN A 567 47.07 -4.60 36.62
C GLN A 567 47.38 -4.61 35.11
N GLY A 568 46.41 -5.07 34.29
CA GLY A 568 46.62 -5.24 32.86
C GLY A 568 45.98 -4.10 32.04
N GLU A 569 46.71 -3.57 31.07
CA GLU A 569 46.23 -2.61 30.06
C GLU A 569 45.61 -3.30 28.82
N ALA A 570 45.19 -4.56 28.90
CA ALA A 570 44.66 -5.26 27.74
C ALA A 570 43.24 -4.83 27.43
N SER A 571 43.01 -4.26 26.25
CA SER A 571 41.68 -4.02 25.69
C SER A 571 41.00 -5.37 25.49
N THR A 572 39.98 -5.68 26.29
CA THR A 572 39.21 -6.92 26.21
C THR A 572 38.15 -6.79 25.09
N SER A 573 38.10 -7.76 24.18
CA SER A 573 37.11 -7.81 23.14
C SER A 573 35.75 -8.27 23.66
N VAL A 574 34.69 -7.94 22.95
CA VAL A 574 33.33 -8.42 23.26
C VAL A 574 33.28 -9.95 23.20
N ASP A 575 34.01 -10.59 22.27
CA ASP A 575 34.04 -12.05 22.11
C ASP A 575 34.59 -12.77 23.35
N ASP A 576 35.47 -12.12 24.11
CA ASP A 576 36.08 -12.69 25.35
C ASP A 576 35.09 -12.70 26.53
N VAL A 577 34.10 -11.81 26.50
CA VAL A 577 33.18 -11.57 27.63
C VAL A 577 31.77 -12.08 27.36
N MET A 578 31.31 -12.11 26.10
CA MET A 578 29.95 -12.43 25.75
C MET A 578 29.51 -13.85 26.08
N ILE A 579 28.25 -14.05 26.39
CA ILE A 579 27.61 -15.38 26.33
C ILE A 579 27.40 -15.72 24.86
N ARG A 580 28.04 -16.80 24.41
CA ARG A 580 27.86 -17.34 23.06
C ARG A 580 26.57 -18.14 23.00
N ASN A 581 25.85 -18.07 21.86
CA ASN A 581 24.58 -18.77 21.64
C ASN A 581 23.58 -18.57 22.81
N PRO A 582 23.17 -17.33 23.10
CA PRO A 582 22.22 -17.06 24.16
C PRO A 582 20.88 -17.75 23.88
N ILE A 583 20.11 -18.02 24.92
CA ILE A 583 18.75 -18.52 24.79
C ILE A 583 17.93 -17.44 24.10
N THR A 584 17.19 -17.83 23.06
CA THR A 584 16.38 -16.95 22.24
C THR A 584 14.92 -17.35 22.28
N ILE A 585 14.04 -16.45 21.80
CA ILE A 585 12.62 -16.74 21.64
C ILE A 585 12.12 -16.25 20.27
N HIS A 586 11.07 -16.89 19.75
CA HIS A 586 10.44 -16.47 18.52
C HIS A 586 9.50 -15.28 18.76
N PRO A 587 9.35 -14.31 17.84
CA PRO A 587 8.44 -13.16 18.01
C PRO A 587 6.98 -13.57 18.22
N GLU A 588 6.53 -14.67 17.63
CA GLU A 588 5.17 -15.20 17.75
C GLU A 588 4.94 -16.07 19.00
N ALA A 589 5.97 -16.30 19.80
CA ALA A 589 5.83 -16.98 21.09
C ALA A 589 4.98 -16.16 22.07
N SER A 590 4.31 -16.82 22.99
CA SER A 590 3.51 -16.13 23.99
C SER A 590 4.38 -15.41 25.04
N ILE A 591 3.88 -14.34 25.61
CA ILE A 591 4.54 -13.68 26.75
C ILE A 591 4.67 -14.61 27.96
N LEU A 592 3.73 -15.52 28.17
CA LEU A 592 3.81 -16.51 29.26
C LEU A 592 4.98 -17.45 29.04
N GLU A 593 5.17 -17.95 27.83
CA GLU A 593 6.33 -18.79 27.47
C GLU A 593 7.64 -18.04 27.71
N ALA A 594 7.73 -16.77 27.33
CA ALA A 594 8.90 -15.95 27.58
C ALA A 594 9.17 -15.76 29.09
N VAL A 595 8.11 -15.54 29.89
CA VAL A 595 8.23 -15.48 31.37
C VAL A 595 8.71 -16.79 31.94
N ASP A 596 8.16 -17.92 31.51
CA ASP A 596 8.52 -19.24 32.01
C ASP A 596 10.00 -19.59 31.69
N ILE A 597 10.45 -19.26 30.47
CA ILE A 597 11.86 -19.42 30.10
C ILE A 597 12.76 -18.54 30.98
N MET A 598 12.43 -17.25 31.14
CA MET A 598 13.24 -16.33 31.93
C MET A 598 13.28 -16.72 33.40
N ASP A 599 12.16 -17.16 33.97
CA ASP A 599 12.13 -17.61 35.38
C ASP A 599 12.85 -18.94 35.58
N THR A 600 12.62 -19.91 34.70
CA THR A 600 13.28 -21.25 34.79
C THR A 600 14.79 -21.14 34.62
N GLN A 601 15.24 -20.36 33.65
CA GLN A 601 16.67 -20.19 33.33
C GLN A 601 17.36 -19.09 34.16
N LYS A 602 16.61 -18.37 35.01
CA LYS A 602 17.08 -17.24 35.83
C LYS A 602 17.82 -16.17 35.02
N ILE A 603 17.31 -15.86 33.85
CA ILE A 603 17.85 -14.83 32.93
C ILE A 603 16.91 -13.63 32.86
N GLY A 604 17.47 -12.43 32.75
CA GLY A 604 16.72 -11.16 32.74
C GLY A 604 16.36 -10.63 31.36
N CYS A 605 16.70 -11.35 30.29
CA CYS A 605 16.30 -11.01 28.92
C CYS A 605 16.34 -12.22 27.99
N LEU A 606 15.60 -12.13 26.91
CA LEU A 606 15.64 -13.03 25.76
C LEU A 606 15.81 -12.20 24.47
N PRO A 607 16.87 -12.40 23.71
CA PRO A 607 16.92 -11.93 22.33
C PRO A 607 15.80 -12.61 21.52
N VAL A 608 15.11 -11.85 20.70
CA VAL A 608 14.03 -12.33 19.84
C VAL A 608 14.60 -12.54 18.44
N VAL A 609 14.47 -13.78 17.94
CA VAL A 609 15.09 -14.20 16.67
C VAL A 609 14.03 -14.79 15.75
N LYS A 610 14.03 -14.36 14.48
CA LYS A 610 13.24 -14.94 13.38
C LYS A 610 14.19 -15.22 12.21
N ASN A 611 14.14 -16.42 11.64
CA ASN A 611 14.99 -16.84 10.52
C ASN A 611 16.49 -16.59 10.78
N ASN A 612 16.95 -16.94 11.97
CA ASN A 612 18.34 -16.73 12.44
C ASN A 612 18.78 -15.26 12.60
N ARG A 613 17.90 -14.28 12.34
CA ARG A 613 18.19 -12.84 12.48
C ARG A 613 17.63 -12.30 13.79
N LEU A 614 18.37 -11.42 14.42
CA LEU A 614 17.91 -10.69 15.60
C LEU A 614 16.85 -9.66 15.18
N VAL A 615 15.63 -9.79 15.69
CA VAL A 615 14.50 -8.88 15.38
C VAL A 615 14.04 -8.03 16.56
N GLY A 616 14.48 -8.37 17.77
CA GLY A 616 14.11 -7.65 18.98
C GLY A 616 14.79 -8.20 20.23
N ILE A 617 14.46 -7.59 21.36
CA ILE A 617 14.84 -8.09 22.70
C ILE A 617 13.65 -7.91 23.65
N ILE A 618 13.36 -8.93 24.47
CA ILE A 618 12.42 -8.82 25.58
C ILE A 618 13.15 -8.94 26.91
N THR A 619 12.84 -8.06 27.85
CA THR A 619 13.55 -7.93 29.12
C THR A 619 12.58 -7.85 30.29
N GLU A 620 13.07 -8.02 31.53
CA GLU A 620 12.30 -7.81 32.76
C GLU A 620 11.56 -6.47 32.78
N GLN A 621 12.11 -5.42 32.17
CA GLN A 621 11.48 -4.10 32.12
C GLN A 621 10.21 -4.09 31.26
N ASN A 622 10.16 -4.90 30.22
CA ASN A 622 8.97 -5.08 29.39
C ASN A 622 7.84 -5.70 30.23
N TYR A 623 8.16 -6.68 31.09
CA TYR A 623 7.16 -7.29 32.00
C TYR A 623 6.65 -6.35 33.06
N MET A 624 7.46 -5.45 33.60
CA MET A 624 7.00 -4.40 34.51
C MET A 624 5.92 -3.53 33.84
N THR A 625 6.11 -3.24 32.58
CA THR A 625 5.14 -2.48 31.77
C THR A 625 3.86 -3.28 31.55
N ILE A 626 3.95 -4.56 31.23
CA ILE A 626 2.83 -5.49 31.03
C ILE A 626 2.05 -5.63 32.35
N THR A 627 2.74 -5.93 33.45
CA THR A 627 2.14 -6.11 34.78
C THR A 627 1.41 -4.86 35.26
N LYS A 628 2.02 -3.66 35.13
CA LYS A 628 1.38 -2.39 35.47
C LYS A 628 0.07 -2.19 34.71
N ARG A 629 0.00 -2.65 33.47
CA ARG A 629 -1.21 -2.54 32.62
C ARG A 629 -2.28 -3.53 33.04
N LEU A 630 -1.91 -4.79 33.30
CA LEU A 630 -2.83 -5.81 33.80
C LEU A 630 -3.43 -5.43 35.15
N LEU A 631 -2.61 -4.92 36.08
CA LEU A 631 -3.07 -4.46 37.39
C LEU A 631 -4.02 -3.24 37.30
N LYS A 632 -3.73 -2.28 36.40
CA LYS A 632 -4.66 -1.15 36.16
C LYS A 632 -6.02 -1.63 35.63
N ARG A 633 -6.05 -2.67 34.78
CA ARG A 633 -7.31 -3.27 34.28
C ARG A 633 -8.10 -3.97 35.37
N LEU A 634 -7.42 -4.77 36.18
CA LEU A 634 -8.06 -5.45 37.32
C LEU A 634 -8.68 -4.43 38.29
N HIS A 635 -8.00 -3.33 38.52
CA HIS A 635 -8.49 -2.26 39.38
C HIS A 635 -9.71 -1.53 38.78
N ASN A 636 -9.64 -1.17 37.49
CA ASN A 636 -10.75 -0.49 36.80
C ASN A 636 -11.94 -1.43 36.45
N GLY A 637 -11.75 -2.75 36.45
CA GLY A 637 -12.80 -3.77 36.26
C GLY A 637 -13.50 -4.19 37.53
N ALA A 638 -12.93 -3.86 38.70
CA ALA A 638 -13.53 -4.14 40.01
C ALA A 638 -14.55 -3.07 40.43
N ASP A 639 -14.64 -1.93 39.71
CA ASP A 639 -15.58 -0.83 39.95
C ASP A 639 -16.77 -0.84 38.95
N LYS A 640 -17.06 -1.98 38.28
CA LYS A 640 -18.27 -2.18 37.47
C LYS A 640 -19.14 -3.30 38.01
#